data_4cc85a10f62d50b1bad916528d28042b
#
_entry.id   4cc85a10f62d50b1bad916528d28042b
#
_cell.length_a   1.000
_cell.length_b   1.000
_cell.length_c   1.000
_cell.angle_alpha   90.00
_cell.angle_beta   90.00
_cell.angle_gamma   90.00
#
_symmetry.space_group_name_H-M   'P 1'
#
loop_
_entity.id
_entity.type
_entity.pdbx_description
1 polymer ?
#
loop_
_entity_poly.entity_id
_entity_poly.type
_entity_poly.pdbx_seq_one_letter_code
_entity_poly.pdbx_strand_id
1 'polypeptide(L)'
;MQSQLPISVCMPMYNASRYLRECIDSILSQTFTDFELLIVDDGSEDDSVAIVESYTDPRIRLIRNRHDYIGSLNLLLKEARGKYIARMDADDVMLPYRLKAQWGYMEKHPHVGILGGGMLQFGDANKRVVSLPKVSILDMIESCCIAHPTTFIRVSILQKYNIYYEEEYKYAEDYRMWMTLLKKGVEFRNLTATLIKYRISQEQVSSKHSIKQSNLTKRIKSEAFQWVLDLIDAAKHEEVDMPKSSNKLTVVIPFLNEGIEVINTVRNVRNTAGSKVDIIVINDYSDDGIDYECLLSDYHVHYVNNQFRIGAAASKERGAQLVKTPFFILLDAHMRCYTNNWHEMIIHELQQDDRRLLCCQTKALTKDKHGIVRDKNVVVTNGAYATFDYNEYLPGIHWSEYREASRLPDNRIACVLGAGYAASKRYWNRIKGLQGLMHYGSEETYMSMKAWMEGGGCYLLPNVTWGHIYRSAPPYRIVTSHMHYNLFVISQTLFPMSLQCWANAIAYQTNKSIYANIGDMLSANKQTIRQLRDYLHTTFTNSFEHVLEVNNFKESSQYEMAKFEKKRLSSLVDYLCDKTDRHNIHLWDGCIGLLLALCEYQLYYKSQQSEEFIAQLLESISDKLTPQVEVPISFAHGICGVGWGYIFLIRKKLTDYTFENELKVIDSKLMERDPQRVADFTFESGLGGIFCYVVHRLYLTKLGIASSCFDSTYLSSLLEAAKSCLNKDIELRTRSYALQLLCYEKDYDNWEILSPQWKDIIDLPSFLPQNECFWKCSLDSATGYLINLLSILRSLEDKVSL
;
A
#
# COMPACT_ATOMS: atom_id res chain seq x y z
N MET A 1 -31.67 40.77 18.54
CA MET A 1 -30.49 39.92 18.31
C MET A 1 -29.81 40.42 17.02
N GLN A 2 -28.58 40.92 17.09
CA GLN A 2 -27.87 41.24 15.86
C GLN A 2 -27.72 39.91 15.07
N SER A 3 -28.15 39.90 13.78
CA SER A 3 -28.03 38.74 12.92
C SER A 3 -26.54 38.40 12.79
N GLN A 4 -26.17 37.15 13.04
CA GLN A 4 -24.79 36.69 12.86
C GLN A 4 -24.39 36.92 11.38
N LEU A 5 -23.23 37.45 11.13
CA LEU A 5 -22.69 37.66 9.79
C LEU A 5 -22.67 36.33 9.02
N PRO A 6 -23.19 36.23 7.78
CA PRO A 6 -23.22 34.96 7.05
C PRO A 6 -21.84 34.43 6.70
N ILE A 7 -20.93 35.23 6.18
CA ILE A 7 -19.66 34.79 5.60
C ILE A 7 -18.50 35.66 6.04
N SER A 8 -17.39 35.06 6.45
CA SER A 8 -16.06 35.68 6.50
C SER A 8 -15.21 35.11 5.35
N VAL A 9 -14.82 35.95 4.38
CA VAL A 9 -13.80 35.60 3.40
C VAL A 9 -12.45 35.79 4.08
N CYS A 10 -11.74 34.70 4.30
CA CYS A 10 -10.47 34.66 5.04
C CYS A 10 -9.29 34.53 4.09
N MET A 11 -8.41 35.53 4.06
CA MET A 11 -7.28 35.66 3.14
C MET A 11 -5.98 35.94 3.93
N PRO A 12 -5.04 34.99 4.03
CA PRO A 12 -3.68 35.28 4.46
C PRO A 12 -2.96 36.00 3.32
N MET A 13 -2.09 36.95 3.68
CA MET A 13 -1.35 37.78 2.73
C MET A 13 0.10 37.88 3.14
N TYR A 14 1.01 37.62 2.22
CA TYR A 14 2.44 37.85 2.38
C TYR A 14 3.08 38.17 1.03
N ASN A 15 3.64 39.36 0.89
CA ASN A 15 4.32 39.88 -0.31
C ASN A 15 3.50 39.60 -1.61
N ALA A 16 2.23 40.02 -1.61
CA ALA A 16 1.24 39.71 -2.66
C ALA A 16 0.95 40.93 -3.58
N SER A 17 1.69 42.04 -3.47
CA SER A 17 1.37 43.32 -4.12
C SER A 17 1.03 43.20 -5.61
N ARG A 18 1.70 42.25 -6.32
CA ARG A 18 1.56 42.04 -7.75
C ARG A 18 0.14 41.66 -8.20
N TYR A 19 -0.57 40.84 -7.41
CA TYR A 19 -1.86 40.27 -7.78
C TYR A 19 -3.00 40.65 -6.85
N LEU A 20 -2.69 41.29 -5.74
CA LEU A 20 -3.60 41.56 -4.65
C LEU A 20 -4.82 42.43 -5.04
N ARG A 21 -4.65 43.44 -5.93
CA ARG A 21 -5.78 44.27 -6.40
C ARG A 21 -6.81 43.44 -7.16
N GLU A 22 -6.33 42.61 -8.14
CA GLU A 22 -7.22 41.74 -8.90
C GLU A 22 -7.99 40.78 -7.99
N CYS A 23 -7.31 40.24 -6.97
CA CYS A 23 -7.94 39.38 -5.99
C CYS A 23 -9.01 40.09 -5.18
N ILE A 24 -8.69 41.24 -4.54
CA ILE A 24 -9.63 42.01 -3.71
C ILE A 24 -10.84 42.47 -4.56
N ASP A 25 -10.64 43.00 -5.77
CA ASP A 25 -11.71 43.44 -6.66
C ASP A 25 -12.64 42.30 -7.00
N SER A 26 -12.08 41.08 -7.23
CA SER A 26 -12.89 39.88 -7.51
C SER A 26 -13.76 39.45 -6.33
N ILE A 27 -13.30 39.69 -5.10
CA ILE A 27 -14.05 39.39 -3.86
C ILE A 27 -15.12 40.45 -3.64
N LEU A 28 -14.79 41.73 -3.78
CA LEU A 28 -15.74 42.83 -3.55
C LEU A 28 -16.89 42.84 -4.58
N SER A 29 -16.66 42.32 -5.80
CA SER A 29 -17.65 42.22 -6.88
C SER A 29 -18.55 40.97 -6.79
N GLN A 30 -18.53 40.22 -5.70
CA GLN A 30 -19.40 39.04 -5.54
C GLN A 30 -20.89 39.42 -5.58
N THR A 31 -21.71 38.52 -6.20
CA THR A 31 -23.15 38.66 -6.25
C THR A 31 -23.85 38.44 -4.90
N PHE A 32 -23.18 37.91 -3.93
CA PHE A 32 -23.57 37.84 -2.53
C PHE A 32 -22.77 38.89 -1.77
N THR A 33 -23.45 39.88 -1.15
CA THR A 33 -22.82 41.09 -0.62
C THR A 33 -22.69 41.14 0.90
N ASP A 34 -23.37 40.23 1.64
CA ASP A 34 -23.38 40.20 3.09
C ASP A 34 -22.22 39.33 3.65
N PHE A 35 -21.01 39.89 3.60
CA PHE A 35 -19.78 39.26 4.07
C PHE A 35 -18.76 40.28 4.60
N GLU A 36 -17.82 39.84 5.41
CA GLU A 36 -16.55 40.54 5.67
C GLU A 36 -15.42 39.92 4.82
N LEU A 37 -14.45 40.75 4.44
CA LEU A 37 -13.16 40.32 3.91
C LEU A 37 -12.12 40.52 5.04
N LEU A 38 -11.77 39.41 5.69
CA LEU A 38 -10.76 39.37 6.75
C LEU A 38 -9.40 39.00 6.14
N ILE A 39 -8.48 39.97 6.18
CA ILE A 39 -7.12 39.83 5.69
C ILE A 39 -6.17 39.77 6.89
N VAL A 40 -5.30 38.77 6.93
CA VAL A 40 -4.19 38.72 7.87
C VAL A 40 -2.88 38.90 7.09
N ASP A 41 -2.20 40.02 7.32
CA ASP A 41 -0.88 40.26 6.78
C ASP A 41 0.17 39.51 7.63
N ASP A 42 0.90 38.61 6.99
CA ASP A 42 1.93 37.77 7.59
C ASP A 42 3.31 38.46 7.62
N GLY A 43 3.34 39.79 7.79
CA GLY A 43 4.57 40.56 7.85
C GLY A 43 5.15 40.90 6.47
N SER A 44 4.31 41.34 5.53
CA SER A 44 4.75 41.77 4.19
C SER A 44 5.73 42.93 4.23
N GLU A 45 6.74 42.87 3.36
CA GLU A 45 7.78 43.89 3.18
C GLU A 45 7.56 44.70 1.89
N ASP A 46 6.60 44.29 1.03
CA ASP A 46 6.23 44.97 -0.20
C ASP A 46 5.01 45.91 -0.01
N ASP A 47 4.46 46.46 -1.12
CA ASP A 47 3.33 47.38 -1.07
C ASP A 47 1.99 46.72 -0.71
N SER A 48 1.95 45.44 -0.32
CA SER A 48 0.70 44.69 -0.04
C SER A 48 -0.19 45.40 1.00
N VAL A 49 0.38 45.85 2.12
CA VAL A 49 -0.37 46.55 3.17
C VAL A 49 -0.93 47.86 2.66
N ALA A 50 -0.13 48.65 1.94
CA ALA A 50 -0.55 49.93 1.36
C ALA A 50 -1.67 49.76 0.33
N ILE A 51 -1.65 48.66 -0.41
CA ILE A 51 -2.73 48.33 -1.36
C ILE A 51 -4.02 48.06 -0.59
N VAL A 52 -4.02 47.25 0.46
CA VAL A 52 -5.25 46.98 1.25
C VAL A 52 -5.77 48.24 1.88
N GLU A 53 -4.92 49.08 2.47
CA GLU A 53 -5.28 50.37 3.12
C GLU A 53 -5.79 51.39 2.12
N SER A 54 -5.54 51.27 0.82
CA SER A 54 -6.10 52.14 -0.23
C SER A 54 -7.59 51.88 -0.49
N TYR A 55 -8.17 50.77 0.00
CA TYR A 55 -9.60 50.48 -0.14
C TYR A 55 -10.40 51.13 0.98
N THR A 56 -11.55 51.72 0.67
CA THR A 56 -12.48 52.36 1.62
C THR A 56 -13.72 51.49 1.91
N ASP A 57 -13.75 50.24 1.39
CA ASP A 57 -14.90 49.35 1.55
C ASP A 57 -14.99 48.84 3.03
N PRO A 58 -16.13 49.14 3.73
CA PRO A 58 -16.28 48.81 5.16
C PRO A 58 -16.27 47.28 5.44
N ARG A 59 -16.36 46.43 4.44
CA ARG A 59 -16.29 44.99 4.60
C ARG A 59 -14.87 44.48 4.83
N ILE A 60 -13.84 45.27 4.49
CA ILE A 60 -12.43 44.92 4.64
C ILE A 60 -11.98 45.13 6.08
N ARG A 61 -11.38 44.10 6.65
CA ARG A 61 -10.73 44.13 7.96
C ARG A 61 -9.31 43.55 7.86
N LEU A 62 -8.30 44.37 8.05
CA LEU A 62 -6.89 44.01 8.03
C LEU A 62 -6.37 43.78 9.46
N ILE A 63 -5.72 42.68 9.67
CA ILE A 63 -4.95 42.37 10.89
C ILE A 63 -3.49 42.16 10.50
N ARG A 64 -2.57 42.83 11.19
CA ARG A 64 -1.13 42.65 10.98
C ARG A 64 -0.59 41.61 11.98
N ASN A 65 0.13 40.64 11.48
CA ASN A 65 0.80 39.62 12.27
C ASN A 65 2.33 39.66 12.03
N ARG A 66 3.09 39.00 12.88
CA ARG A 66 4.51 38.74 12.61
C ARG A 66 4.59 37.59 11.60
N HIS A 67 5.71 37.50 10.88
CA HIS A 67 5.90 36.43 9.89
C HIS A 67 5.82 35.04 10.54
N ASP A 68 4.61 34.51 10.57
CA ASP A 68 4.22 33.19 11.11
C ASP A 68 3.02 32.68 10.32
N TYR A 69 3.30 31.94 9.25
CA TYR A 69 2.30 31.45 8.30
C TYR A 69 1.15 30.67 8.96
N ILE A 70 1.48 29.66 9.81
CA ILE A 70 0.45 28.86 10.50
C ILE A 70 -0.28 29.67 11.57
N GLY A 71 0.44 30.55 12.27
CA GLY A 71 -0.18 31.52 13.20
C GLY A 71 -1.16 32.44 12.48
N SER A 72 -0.83 32.94 11.29
CA SER A 72 -1.71 33.78 10.46
C SER A 72 -2.95 33.03 9.99
N LEU A 73 -2.85 31.78 9.58
CA LEU A 73 -4.00 30.94 9.26
C LEU A 73 -4.91 30.70 10.49
N ASN A 74 -4.32 30.42 11.65
CA ASN A 74 -5.08 30.23 12.89
C ASN A 74 -5.73 31.53 13.39
N LEU A 75 -5.08 32.67 13.18
CA LEU A 75 -5.65 33.97 13.50
C LEU A 75 -6.88 34.26 12.63
N LEU A 76 -6.87 33.90 11.35
CA LEU A 76 -8.04 33.98 10.47
C LEU A 76 -9.21 33.13 10.99
N LEU A 77 -8.97 31.89 11.44
CA LEU A 77 -10.02 31.04 12.00
C LEU A 77 -10.62 31.62 13.28
N LYS A 78 -9.77 32.20 14.14
CA LYS A 78 -10.16 32.77 15.43
C LYS A 78 -10.94 34.07 15.29
N GLU A 79 -10.53 34.94 14.37
CA GLU A 79 -11.05 36.28 14.20
C GLU A 79 -12.28 36.37 13.25
N ALA A 80 -12.57 35.30 12.50
CA ALA A 80 -13.74 35.24 11.62
C ALA A 80 -15.06 35.34 12.40
N ARG A 81 -15.96 36.23 11.96
CA ARG A 81 -17.27 36.53 12.60
C ARG A 81 -18.43 35.82 11.92
N GLY A 82 -18.18 35.32 10.71
CA GLY A 82 -19.20 34.69 9.88
C GLY A 82 -19.63 33.31 10.39
N LYS A 83 -20.85 32.93 10.02
CA LYS A 83 -21.36 31.56 10.19
C LYS A 83 -20.51 30.57 9.38
N TYR A 84 -19.97 31.04 8.26
CA TYR A 84 -19.10 30.29 7.35
C TYR A 84 -17.80 31.04 7.08
N ILE A 85 -16.71 30.29 6.88
CA ILE A 85 -15.44 30.80 6.39
C ILE A 85 -15.27 30.40 4.93
N ALA A 86 -15.05 31.37 4.04
CA ALA A 86 -14.63 31.16 2.66
C ALA A 86 -13.12 31.42 2.56
N ARG A 87 -12.32 30.38 2.26
CA ARG A 87 -10.87 30.52 2.11
C ARG A 87 -10.54 31.14 0.75
N MET A 88 -9.55 32.01 0.70
CA MET A 88 -9.06 32.63 -0.53
C MET A 88 -7.55 32.88 -0.45
N ASP A 89 -6.82 32.65 -1.55
CA ASP A 89 -5.41 33.03 -1.68
C ASP A 89 -5.29 34.43 -2.29
N ALA A 90 -4.26 35.18 -1.92
CA ALA A 90 -4.12 36.60 -2.30
C ALA A 90 -3.69 36.82 -3.76
N ASP A 91 -3.37 35.75 -4.49
CA ASP A 91 -2.97 35.74 -5.91
C ASP A 91 -4.01 35.13 -6.85
N ASP A 92 -5.16 34.66 -6.32
CA ASP A 92 -6.24 34.02 -7.06
C ASP A 92 -7.38 34.98 -7.41
N VAL A 93 -8.29 34.54 -8.30
CA VAL A 93 -9.45 35.31 -8.71
C VAL A 93 -10.75 34.57 -8.39
N MET A 94 -11.60 35.17 -7.57
CA MET A 94 -12.89 34.61 -7.18
C MET A 94 -13.95 34.84 -8.27
N LEU A 95 -14.65 33.79 -8.72
CA LEU A 95 -15.73 33.96 -9.70
C LEU A 95 -16.97 34.60 -9.07
N PRO A 96 -17.71 35.46 -9.78
CA PRO A 96 -18.73 36.35 -9.19
C PRO A 96 -19.86 35.66 -8.42
N TYR A 97 -20.15 34.40 -8.72
CA TYR A 97 -21.27 33.64 -8.13
C TYR A 97 -20.83 32.70 -6.96
N ARG A 98 -19.55 32.65 -6.63
CA ARG A 98 -18.99 31.67 -5.70
C ARG A 98 -19.65 31.69 -4.33
N LEU A 99 -19.66 32.86 -3.67
CA LEU A 99 -20.21 32.97 -2.32
C LEU A 99 -21.70 32.63 -2.28
N LYS A 100 -22.49 33.12 -3.28
CA LYS A 100 -23.92 32.80 -3.39
C LYS A 100 -24.19 31.32 -3.59
N ALA A 101 -23.40 30.66 -4.42
CA ALA A 101 -23.53 29.22 -4.70
C ALA A 101 -23.18 28.37 -3.47
N GLN A 102 -22.06 28.66 -2.81
CA GLN A 102 -21.61 27.88 -1.64
C GLN A 102 -22.53 28.13 -0.43
N TRP A 103 -22.90 29.39 -0.16
CA TRP A 103 -23.84 29.71 0.91
C TRP A 103 -25.20 29.01 0.70
N GLY A 104 -25.77 29.14 -0.50
CA GLY A 104 -27.07 28.54 -0.84
C GLY A 104 -27.06 27.01 -0.74
N TYR A 105 -25.94 26.36 -1.06
CA TYR A 105 -25.78 24.92 -0.87
C TYR A 105 -25.72 24.54 0.62
N MET A 106 -24.89 25.21 1.41
CA MET A 106 -24.70 24.92 2.84
C MET A 106 -25.95 25.18 3.70
N GLU A 107 -26.78 26.15 3.33
CA GLU A 107 -28.07 26.40 4.02
C GLU A 107 -29.08 25.27 3.76
N LYS A 108 -29.05 24.68 2.57
CA LYS A 108 -29.91 23.54 2.21
C LYS A 108 -29.40 22.20 2.74
N HIS A 109 -28.12 22.10 3.12
CA HIS A 109 -27.46 20.87 3.57
C HIS A 109 -26.79 21.09 4.93
N PRO A 110 -27.55 21.12 6.04
CA PRO A 110 -27.03 21.45 7.37
C PRO A 110 -26.03 20.41 7.91
N HIS A 111 -26.04 19.18 7.40
CA HIS A 111 -25.12 18.10 7.76
C HIS A 111 -23.73 18.25 7.12
N VAL A 112 -23.59 19.04 6.05
CA VAL A 112 -22.31 19.28 5.40
C VAL A 112 -21.46 20.25 6.22
N GLY A 113 -20.25 19.83 6.57
CA GLY A 113 -19.29 20.66 7.32
C GLY A 113 -18.32 21.45 6.45
N ILE A 114 -17.82 20.80 5.38
CA ILE A 114 -16.86 21.38 4.43
C ILE A 114 -17.41 21.26 3.01
N LEU A 115 -17.39 22.39 2.30
CA LEU A 115 -17.77 22.45 0.89
C LEU A 115 -16.65 23.07 0.06
N GLY A 116 -16.10 22.30 -0.86
CA GLY A 116 -15.15 22.78 -1.88
C GLY A 116 -15.80 22.99 -3.24
N GLY A 117 -14.98 23.04 -4.30
CA GLY A 117 -15.47 23.11 -5.67
C GLY A 117 -14.37 23.10 -6.73
N GLY A 118 -14.79 23.18 -7.99
CA GLY A 118 -13.88 23.19 -9.12
C GLY A 118 -13.06 24.47 -9.22
N MET A 119 -11.91 24.40 -9.88
CA MET A 119 -11.05 25.56 -10.18
C MET A 119 -10.58 25.53 -11.63
N LEU A 120 -10.25 26.71 -12.16
CA LEU A 120 -9.61 26.89 -13.45
C LEU A 120 -8.19 27.38 -13.21
N GLN A 121 -7.20 26.54 -13.50
CA GLN A 121 -5.78 26.93 -13.46
C GLN A 121 -5.50 27.92 -14.59
N PHE A 122 -4.69 28.96 -14.30
CA PHE A 122 -4.27 29.97 -15.28
C PHE A 122 -2.86 30.47 -14.91
N GLY A 123 -2.23 31.25 -15.79
CA GLY A 123 -0.83 31.64 -15.69
C GLY A 123 0.04 30.64 -16.46
N ASP A 124 0.94 29.93 -15.76
CA ASP A 124 1.82 28.92 -16.38
C ASP A 124 1.08 27.61 -16.77
N ALA A 125 -0.19 27.49 -16.40
CA ALA A 125 -1.05 26.36 -16.78
C ALA A 125 -2.42 26.86 -17.21
N ASN A 126 -3.11 26.04 -18.03
CA ASN A 126 -4.51 26.29 -18.40
C ASN A 126 -5.29 24.98 -18.37
N LYS A 127 -5.81 24.63 -17.19
CA LYS A 127 -6.52 23.36 -16.97
C LYS A 127 -7.70 23.55 -16.03
N ARG A 128 -8.86 23.04 -16.43
CA ARG A 128 -10.01 22.94 -15.51
C ARG A 128 -9.83 21.72 -14.62
N VAL A 129 -9.88 21.92 -13.31
CA VAL A 129 -9.88 20.86 -12.30
C VAL A 129 -11.30 20.72 -11.74
N VAL A 130 -11.86 19.53 -11.89
CA VAL A 130 -13.18 19.16 -11.37
C VAL A 130 -12.98 18.26 -10.17
N SER A 131 -13.60 18.59 -9.07
CA SER A 131 -13.52 17.84 -7.82
C SER A 131 -14.65 16.80 -7.72
N LEU A 132 -14.41 15.74 -6.94
CA LEU A 132 -15.43 14.73 -6.64
C LEU A 132 -16.59 15.34 -5.87
N PRO A 133 -17.87 15.14 -6.26
CA PRO A 133 -19.02 15.73 -5.57
C PRO A 133 -19.13 15.34 -4.09
N LYS A 134 -18.86 14.09 -3.76
CA LYS A 134 -18.77 13.58 -2.38
C LYS A 134 -17.36 13.06 -2.13
N VAL A 135 -16.84 13.35 -0.95
CA VAL A 135 -15.46 13.00 -0.57
C VAL A 135 -15.49 12.15 0.67
N SER A 136 -14.94 10.94 0.56
CA SER A 136 -14.67 10.04 1.68
C SER A 136 -13.21 10.09 2.11
N ILE A 137 -12.90 9.52 3.28
CA ILE A 137 -11.52 9.39 3.74
C ILE A 137 -10.68 8.52 2.80
N LEU A 138 -11.30 7.51 2.15
CA LEU A 138 -10.62 6.65 1.18
C LEU A 138 -10.25 7.42 -0.10
N ASP A 139 -11.12 8.32 -0.57
CA ASP A 139 -10.82 9.21 -1.70
C ASP A 139 -9.67 10.15 -1.36
N MET A 140 -9.64 10.67 -0.13
CA MET A 140 -8.57 11.55 0.34
C MET A 140 -7.23 10.82 0.52
N ILE A 141 -7.23 9.55 0.92
CA ILE A 141 -6.01 8.72 0.96
C ILE A 141 -5.42 8.55 -0.46
N GLU A 142 -6.28 8.40 -1.47
CA GLU A 142 -5.83 8.33 -2.87
C GLU A 142 -5.19 9.65 -3.31
N SER A 143 -5.93 10.75 -3.17
CA SER A 143 -5.47 12.10 -3.53
C SER A 143 -6.25 13.16 -2.77
N CYS A 144 -5.65 14.33 -2.55
CA CYS A 144 -6.38 15.46 -1.98
C CYS A 144 -7.50 15.90 -2.92
N CYS A 145 -8.76 15.67 -2.52
CA CYS A 145 -9.96 15.93 -3.31
C CYS A 145 -10.63 17.27 -2.96
N ILE A 146 -10.04 18.05 -2.04
CA ILE A 146 -10.53 19.36 -1.62
C ILE A 146 -9.42 20.38 -1.84
N ALA A 147 -9.64 21.31 -2.76
CA ALA A 147 -8.70 22.40 -3.00
C ALA A 147 -8.86 23.49 -1.94
N HIS A 148 -7.81 23.74 -1.14
CA HIS A 148 -7.85 24.69 -0.03
C HIS A 148 -8.45 26.06 -0.38
N PRO A 149 -8.04 26.74 -1.49
CA PRO A 149 -8.56 28.06 -1.82
C PRO A 149 -10.04 28.07 -2.28
N THR A 150 -10.64 26.88 -2.51
CA THR A 150 -12.09 26.78 -2.84
C THR A 150 -12.95 26.50 -1.62
N THR A 151 -12.38 26.23 -0.45
CA THR A 151 -13.12 25.72 0.70
C THR A 151 -14.07 26.74 1.32
N PHE A 152 -15.21 26.21 1.80
CA PHE A 152 -16.25 26.93 2.52
C PHE A 152 -16.60 26.08 3.76
N ILE A 153 -16.26 26.59 4.93
CA ILE A 153 -16.19 25.84 6.20
C ILE A 153 -17.30 26.32 7.13
N ARG A 154 -18.07 25.41 7.70
CA ARG A 154 -19.03 25.71 8.76
C ARG A 154 -18.28 25.93 10.09
N VAL A 155 -18.27 27.16 10.62
CA VAL A 155 -17.50 27.55 11.81
C VAL A 155 -17.83 26.72 13.05
N SER A 156 -19.11 26.35 13.23
CA SER A 156 -19.54 25.49 14.35
C SER A 156 -18.84 24.12 14.39
N ILE A 157 -18.38 23.59 13.25
CA ILE A 157 -17.63 22.34 13.18
C ILE A 157 -16.22 22.53 13.74
N LEU A 158 -15.53 23.61 13.39
CA LEU A 158 -14.21 23.94 13.93
C LEU A 158 -14.26 24.11 15.45
N GLN A 159 -15.29 24.81 15.94
CA GLN A 159 -15.51 25.01 17.37
C GLN A 159 -15.83 23.69 18.10
N LYS A 160 -16.75 22.88 17.55
CA LYS A 160 -17.15 21.60 18.14
C LYS A 160 -15.99 20.66 18.36
N TYR A 161 -15.06 20.59 17.41
CA TYR A 161 -13.94 19.65 17.43
C TYR A 161 -12.61 20.29 17.81
N ASN A 162 -12.58 21.59 18.19
CA ASN A 162 -11.38 22.35 18.51
C ASN A 162 -10.31 22.23 17.43
N ILE A 163 -10.68 22.55 16.18
CA ILE A 163 -9.83 22.39 15.01
C ILE A 163 -9.05 23.67 14.72
N TYR A 164 -7.76 23.47 14.46
CA TYR A 164 -6.81 24.52 14.06
C TYR A 164 -5.76 23.93 13.14
N TYR A 165 -4.97 24.77 12.46
CA TYR A 165 -3.82 24.35 11.67
C TYR A 165 -2.64 24.03 12.58
N GLU A 166 -2.02 22.86 12.37
CA GLU A 166 -0.92 22.35 13.19
C GLU A 166 0.44 22.75 12.57
N GLU A 167 1.34 23.40 13.34
CA GLU A 167 2.67 23.87 12.87
C GLU A 167 3.54 22.71 12.36
N GLU A 168 3.44 21.54 12.97
CA GLU A 168 4.18 20.34 12.57
C GLU A 168 3.92 19.95 11.11
N TYR A 169 2.71 20.28 10.58
CA TYR A 169 2.28 19.93 9.21
C TYR A 169 2.35 21.11 8.24
N LYS A 170 3.14 22.14 8.51
CA LYS A 170 3.37 23.27 7.61
C LYS A 170 3.77 22.81 6.20
N TYR A 171 3.05 23.24 5.19
CA TYR A 171 3.01 22.90 3.76
C TYR A 171 2.07 21.72 3.39
N ALA A 172 1.45 21.06 4.38
CA ALA A 172 0.37 20.09 4.21
C ALA A 172 -0.70 20.26 5.31
N GLU A 173 -0.77 21.47 5.90
CA GLU A 173 -1.63 21.82 7.03
C GLU A 173 -3.11 21.68 6.72
N ASP A 174 -3.50 22.01 5.51
CA ASP A 174 -4.87 21.85 5.00
C ASP A 174 -5.25 20.38 4.89
N TYR A 175 -4.38 19.58 4.29
CA TYR A 175 -4.60 18.15 4.12
C TYR A 175 -4.68 17.43 5.47
N ARG A 176 -3.85 17.83 6.45
CA ARG A 176 -3.94 17.34 7.84
C ARG A 176 -5.27 17.67 8.48
N MET A 177 -5.72 18.92 8.34
CA MET A 177 -7.03 19.38 8.86
C MET A 177 -8.19 18.58 8.24
N TRP A 178 -8.18 18.37 6.93
CA TRP A 178 -9.23 17.60 6.23
C TRP A 178 -9.30 16.16 6.72
N MET A 179 -8.15 15.49 6.85
CA MET A 179 -8.11 14.13 7.37
C MET A 179 -8.59 14.04 8.82
N THR A 180 -8.25 15.03 9.65
CA THR A 180 -8.71 15.09 11.04
C THR A 180 -10.23 15.23 11.11
N LEU A 181 -10.82 16.10 10.30
CA LEU A 181 -12.27 16.31 10.25
C LEU A 181 -13.02 15.07 9.69
N LEU A 182 -12.49 14.43 8.65
CA LEU A 182 -13.06 13.19 8.11
C LEU A 182 -13.07 12.06 9.14
N LYS A 183 -11.99 11.90 9.92
CA LYS A 183 -11.93 10.95 11.05
C LYS A 183 -12.97 11.24 12.14
N LYS A 184 -13.42 12.49 12.27
CA LYS A 184 -14.51 12.91 13.18
C LYS A 184 -15.92 12.73 12.56
N GLY A 185 -16.02 12.18 11.36
CA GLY A 185 -17.31 11.94 10.67
C GLY A 185 -17.90 13.21 10.04
N VAL A 186 -17.12 14.27 9.84
CA VAL A 186 -17.60 15.48 9.16
C VAL A 186 -17.82 15.19 7.68
N GLU A 187 -18.99 15.55 7.16
CA GLU A 187 -19.30 15.35 5.76
C GLU A 187 -18.68 16.42 4.85
N PHE A 188 -18.00 15.95 3.80
CA PHE A 188 -17.33 16.78 2.79
C PHE A 188 -18.01 16.66 1.44
N ARG A 189 -18.23 17.80 0.79
CA ARG A 189 -18.81 17.89 -0.57
C ARG A 189 -18.01 18.86 -1.44
N ASN A 190 -18.16 18.74 -2.75
CA ASN A 190 -17.71 19.73 -3.72
C ASN A 190 -18.83 20.08 -4.70
N LEU A 191 -18.91 21.35 -5.05
CA LEU A 191 -19.66 21.79 -6.22
C LEU A 191 -18.87 21.43 -7.50
N THR A 192 -19.56 20.95 -8.54
CA THR A 192 -18.93 20.68 -9.85
C THR A 192 -18.63 21.96 -10.64
N ALA A 193 -19.20 23.09 -10.17
CA ALA A 193 -18.95 24.40 -10.76
C ALA A 193 -17.52 24.88 -10.47
N THR A 194 -16.92 25.60 -11.42
CA THR A 194 -15.68 26.33 -11.21
C THR A 194 -15.95 27.51 -10.29
N LEU A 195 -15.22 27.64 -9.19
CA LEU A 195 -15.45 28.69 -8.17
C LEU A 195 -14.39 29.77 -8.19
N ILE A 196 -13.17 29.44 -8.60
CA ILE A 196 -12.04 30.36 -8.67
C ILE A 196 -11.23 30.10 -9.95
N LYS A 197 -10.47 31.15 -10.34
CA LYS A 197 -9.30 30.96 -11.19
C LYS A 197 -8.09 30.87 -10.27
N TYR A 198 -7.39 29.75 -10.32
CA TYR A 198 -6.23 29.41 -9.50
C TYR A 198 -4.96 29.71 -10.29
N ARG A 199 -4.13 30.62 -9.79
CA ARG A 199 -2.90 31.04 -10.48
C ARG A 199 -1.80 29.99 -10.28
N ILE A 200 -1.13 29.62 -11.37
CA ILE A 200 0.04 28.77 -11.35
C ILE A 200 1.27 29.61 -11.67
N SER A 201 2.28 29.56 -10.80
CA SER A 201 3.57 30.22 -11.01
C SER A 201 4.70 29.41 -10.37
N GLN A 202 5.93 29.59 -10.85
CA GLN A 202 7.11 28.92 -10.28
C GLN A 202 7.46 29.44 -8.87
N GLU A 203 6.94 30.60 -8.48
CA GLU A 203 7.25 31.22 -7.19
C GLU A 203 6.34 30.71 -6.04
N GLN A 204 5.35 29.88 -6.34
CA GLN A 204 4.41 29.35 -5.34
C GLN A 204 5.10 28.51 -4.27
N VAL A 205 4.57 28.59 -3.04
CA VAL A 205 5.03 27.84 -1.85
C VAL A 205 5.07 26.33 -2.13
N SER A 206 4.08 25.79 -2.83
CA SER A 206 4.00 24.38 -3.22
C SER A 206 5.13 23.93 -4.12
N SER A 207 5.62 24.80 -5.02
CA SER A 207 6.75 24.51 -5.89
C SER A 207 8.08 24.51 -5.12
N LYS A 208 8.28 25.49 -4.22
CA LYS A 208 9.52 25.67 -3.45
C LYS A 208 9.73 24.60 -2.37
N HIS A 209 8.66 24.02 -1.82
CA HIS A 209 8.72 23.06 -0.69
C HIS A 209 8.17 21.68 -1.03
N SER A 210 8.18 21.29 -2.30
CA SER A 210 7.57 20.07 -2.84
C SER A 210 8.01 18.77 -2.13
N ILE A 211 9.30 18.65 -1.77
CA ILE A 211 9.83 17.45 -1.08
C ILE A 211 9.26 17.35 0.35
N LYS A 212 9.29 18.46 1.13
CA LYS A 212 8.74 18.47 2.50
C LYS A 212 7.23 18.21 2.49
N GLN A 213 6.51 18.86 1.57
CA GLN A 213 5.08 18.63 1.36
C GLN A 213 4.79 17.17 1.02
N SER A 214 5.57 16.55 0.11
CA SER A 214 5.41 15.14 -0.26
C SER A 214 5.59 14.21 0.94
N ASN A 215 6.62 14.42 1.75
CA ASN A 215 6.89 13.58 2.93
C ASN A 215 5.79 13.70 3.98
N LEU A 216 5.30 14.92 4.26
CA LEU A 216 4.19 15.14 5.18
C LEU A 216 2.88 14.53 4.66
N THR A 217 2.61 14.67 3.35
CA THR A 217 1.45 14.05 2.70
C THR A 217 1.47 12.53 2.85
N LYS A 218 2.62 11.87 2.61
CA LYS A 218 2.80 10.44 2.82
C LYS A 218 2.51 10.03 4.27
N ARG A 219 3.06 10.77 5.24
CA ARG A 219 2.82 10.52 6.66
C ARG A 219 1.34 10.61 7.01
N ILE A 220 0.66 11.68 6.57
CA ILE A 220 -0.79 11.89 6.81
C ILE A 220 -1.61 10.76 6.19
N LYS A 221 -1.29 10.35 4.96
CA LYS A 221 -1.94 9.21 4.28
C LYS A 221 -1.77 7.92 5.06
N SER A 222 -0.56 7.61 5.48
CA SER A 222 -0.24 6.40 6.26
C SER A 222 -1.01 6.36 7.58
N GLU A 223 -1.03 7.47 8.33
CA GLU A 223 -1.81 7.60 9.58
C GLU A 223 -3.33 7.46 9.34
N ALA A 224 -3.84 7.99 8.23
CA ALA A 224 -5.25 7.86 7.88
C ALA A 224 -5.59 6.42 7.45
N PHE A 225 -4.71 5.79 6.70
CA PHE A 225 -4.88 4.41 6.27
C PHE A 225 -4.85 3.44 7.46
N GLN A 226 -3.89 3.61 8.38
CA GLN A 226 -3.84 2.83 9.62
C GLN A 226 -5.13 2.97 10.43
N TRP A 227 -5.65 4.19 10.56
CA TRP A 227 -6.93 4.43 11.24
C TRP A 227 -8.10 3.69 10.56
N VAL A 228 -8.13 3.61 9.21
CA VAL A 228 -9.15 2.82 8.48
C VAL A 228 -8.99 1.33 8.78
N LEU A 229 -7.75 0.81 8.82
CA LEU A 229 -7.49 -0.58 9.19
C LEU A 229 -7.94 -0.89 10.62
N ASP A 230 -7.67 0.01 11.57
CA ASP A 230 -8.09 -0.13 12.96
C ASP A 230 -9.62 -0.16 13.08
N LEU A 231 -10.33 0.67 12.29
CA LEU A 231 -11.80 0.64 12.23
C LEU A 231 -12.34 -0.68 11.65
N ILE A 232 -11.72 -1.17 10.57
CA ILE A 232 -12.09 -2.46 9.97
C ILE A 232 -11.89 -3.57 11.00
N ASP A 233 -10.80 -3.53 11.74
CA ASP A 233 -10.52 -4.54 12.77
C ASP A 233 -11.49 -4.42 13.95
N ALA A 234 -11.75 -3.22 14.43
CA ALA A 234 -12.76 -2.97 15.47
C ALA A 234 -14.16 -3.44 15.05
N ALA A 235 -14.57 -3.15 13.81
CA ALA A 235 -15.86 -3.56 13.28
C ALA A 235 -16.01 -5.09 13.18
N LYS A 236 -14.92 -5.84 12.97
CA LYS A 236 -14.93 -7.32 12.97
C LYS A 236 -15.13 -7.89 14.37
N HIS A 237 -14.65 -7.19 15.40
CA HIS A 237 -14.71 -7.62 16.79
C HIS A 237 -15.86 -6.99 17.59
N GLU A 238 -16.65 -6.10 16.96
CA GLU A 238 -17.82 -5.50 17.58
C GLU A 238 -18.84 -6.61 17.93
N GLU A 239 -19.14 -6.77 19.23
CA GLU A 239 -20.17 -7.69 19.69
C GLU A 239 -21.53 -7.15 19.30
N VAL A 240 -22.12 -7.70 18.23
CA VAL A 240 -23.52 -7.53 17.91
C VAL A 240 -24.28 -8.66 18.61
N ASP A 241 -25.30 -8.32 19.42
CA ASP A 241 -26.13 -9.32 20.07
C ASP A 241 -26.92 -10.09 19.02
N MET A 242 -26.37 -11.22 18.60
CA MET A 242 -26.95 -12.11 17.62
C MET A 242 -27.74 -13.21 18.37
N PRO A 243 -29.06 -13.35 18.12
CA PRO A 243 -29.85 -14.36 18.78
C PRO A 243 -29.33 -15.77 18.47
N LYS A 244 -29.49 -16.67 19.43
CA LYS A 244 -29.23 -18.09 19.19
C LYS A 244 -30.21 -18.61 18.14
N SER A 245 -29.68 -19.26 17.11
CA SER A 245 -30.45 -19.86 16.03
C SER A 245 -30.42 -21.38 16.10
N SER A 246 -31.57 -22.02 15.76
CA SER A 246 -31.65 -23.47 15.51
C SER A 246 -31.31 -23.83 14.06
N ASN A 247 -31.15 -22.83 13.16
CA ASN A 247 -30.79 -23.05 11.77
C ASN A 247 -29.34 -23.50 11.62
N LYS A 248 -29.06 -24.15 10.50
CA LYS A 248 -27.69 -24.62 10.17
C LYS A 248 -26.96 -23.73 9.18
N LEU A 249 -27.66 -22.83 8.50
CA LEU A 249 -27.10 -21.95 7.45
C LEU A 249 -27.52 -20.50 7.66
N THR A 250 -26.57 -19.60 7.52
CA THR A 250 -26.79 -18.15 7.46
C THR A 250 -26.47 -17.62 6.07
N VAL A 251 -27.33 -16.75 5.54
CA VAL A 251 -27.08 -15.97 4.31
C VAL A 251 -26.54 -14.61 4.72
N VAL A 252 -25.38 -14.22 4.24
CA VAL A 252 -24.74 -12.93 4.50
C VAL A 252 -24.78 -12.10 3.22
N ILE A 253 -25.40 -10.92 3.27
CA ILE A 253 -25.62 -10.03 2.12
C ILE A 253 -25.05 -8.65 2.44
N PRO A 254 -23.78 -8.37 2.09
CA PRO A 254 -23.24 -7.02 2.15
C PRO A 254 -23.71 -6.19 0.96
N PHE A 255 -23.93 -4.89 1.18
CA PHE A 255 -24.39 -3.99 0.12
C PHE A 255 -23.99 -2.53 0.34
N LEU A 256 -23.96 -1.76 -0.75
CA LEU A 256 -23.76 -0.30 -0.75
C LEU A 256 -24.56 0.31 -1.91
N ASN A 257 -25.54 1.19 -1.62
CA ASN A 257 -26.33 1.91 -2.62
C ASN A 257 -27.04 1.00 -3.65
N GLU A 258 -27.55 -0.14 -3.20
CA GLU A 258 -28.16 -1.16 -4.06
C GLU A 258 -29.63 -0.89 -4.44
N GLY A 259 -30.23 0.12 -3.81
CA GLY A 259 -31.62 0.43 -4.05
C GLY A 259 -32.54 -0.73 -3.65
N ILE A 260 -33.60 -0.93 -4.43
CA ILE A 260 -34.58 -1.99 -4.19
C ILE A 260 -34.01 -3.42 -4.40
N GLU A 261 -32.83 -3.58 -5.03
CA GLU A 261 -32.33 -4.90 -5.37
C GLU A 261 -31.94 -5.74 -4.15
N VAL A 262 -31.41 -5.13 -3.09
CA VAL A 262 -31.12 -5.85 -1.85
C VAL A 262 -32.40 -6.44 -1.24
N ILE A 263 -33.51 -5.66 -1.25
CA ILE A 263 -34.80 -6.12 -0.72
C ILE A 263 -35.37 -7.25 -1.58
N ASN A 264 -35.24 -7.16 -2.90
CA ASN A 264 -35.64 -8.20 -3.82
C ASN A 264 -34.81 -9.49 -3.64
N THR A 265 -33.53 -9.38 -3.33
CA THR A 265 -32.66 -10.53 -3.02
C THR A 265 -33.13 -11.20 -1.72
N VAL A 266 -33.31 -10.43 -0.65
CA VAL A 266 -33.81 -10.94 0.64
C VAL A 266 -35.18 -11.60 0.49
N ARG A 267 -36.11 -10.95 -0.22
CA ARG A 267 -37.43 -11.49 -0.53
C ARG A 267 -37.32 -12.84 -1.26
N ASN A 268 -36.44 -12.94 -2.26
CA ASN A 268 -36.21 -14.17 -3.02
C ASN A 268 -35.63 -15.28 -2.12
N VAL A 269 -34.67 -14.99 -1.25
CA VAL A 269 -34.13 -15.93 -0.26
C VAL A 269 -35.27 -16.45 0.65
N ARG A 270 -36.13 -15.57 1.18
CA ARG A 270 -37.27 -15.96 2.03
C ARG A 270 -38.26 -16.82 1.26
N ASN A 271 -38.55 -16.52 0.01
CA ASN A 271 -39.47 -17.30 -0.83
C ASN A 271 -38.94 -18.70 -1.13
N THR A 272 -37.61 -18.89 -1.24
CA THR A 272 -37.00 -20.16 -1.63
C THR A 272 -36.47 -21.02 -0.48
N ALA A 273 -36.21 -20.42 0.68
CA ALA A 273 -35.71 -21.13 1.87
C ALA A 273 -36.57 -20.93 3.13
N GLY A 274 -37.54 -19.99 3.12
CA GLY A 274 -38.38 -19.71 4.27
C GLY A 274 -37.62 -19.24 5.49
N SER A 275 -38.05 -19.71 6.68
CA SER A 275 -37.40 -19.47 7.97
C SER A 275 -36.27 -20.45 8.27
N LYS A 276 -35.91 -21.37 7.35
CA LYS A 276 -34.87 -22.39 7.56
C LYS A 276 -33.45 -21.84 7.46
N VAL A 277 -33.29 -20.57 7.11
CA VAL A 277 -32.02 -19.87 7.08
C VAL A 277 -32.08 -18.56 7.85
N ASP A 278 -31.00 -18.21 8.50
CA ASP A 278 -30.82 -16.86 9.03
C ASP A 278 -30.34 -15.93 7.91
N ILE A 279 -30.65 -14.65 8.01
CA ILE A 279 -30.17 -13.65 7.04
C ILE A 279 -29.52 -12.50 7.82
N ILE A 280 -28.29 -12.21 7.50
CA ILE A 280 -27.55 -11.04 7.95
C ILE A 280 -27.38 -10.10 6.76
N VAL A 281 -27.83 -8.87 6.87
CA VAL A 281 -27.68 -7.85 5.84
C VAL A 281 -26.75 -6.77 6.35
N ILE A 282 -25.64 -6.54 5.67
CA ILE A 282 -24.61 -5.56 6.07
C ILE A 282 -24.70 -4.35 5.13
N ASN A 283 -25.18 -3.22 5.66
CA ASN A 283 -25.13 -1.95 4.94
C ASN A 283 -23.77 -1.29 5.12
N ASP A 284 -23.00 -1.17 4.04
CA ASP A 284 -21.68 -0.54 4.06
C ASP A 284 -21.75 1.01 3.94
N TYR A 285 -22.60 1.63 4.78
CA TYR A 285 -22.77 3.08 4.81
C TYR A 285 -23.41 3.65 3.54
N SER A 286 -24.57 3.09 3.11
CA SER A 286 -25.33 3.61 1.96
C SER A 286 -25.83 5.05 2.19
N ASP A 287 -25.88 5.83 1.12
CA ASP A 287 -26.24 7.25 1.12
C ASP A 287 -27.19 7.63 -0.03
N ASP A 288 -27.90 6.64 -0.57
CA ASP A 288 -28.91 6.80 -1.63
C ASP A 288 -30.28 7.27 -1.10
N GLY A 289 -30.38 7.57 0.20
CA GLY A 289 -31.58 8.11 0.84
C GLY A 289 -32.67 7.09 1.13
N ILE A 290 -32.38 5.80 1.03
CA ILE A 290 -33.33 4.71 1.29
C ILE A 290 -33.22 4.25 2.74
N ASP A 291 -34.36 4.14 3.43
CA ASP A 291 -34.43 3.50 4.75
C ASP A 291 -34.52 1.98 4.60
N TYR A 292 -33.36 1.36 4.48
CA TYR A 292 -33.28 -0.09 4.31
C TYR A 292 -33.73 -0.88 5.55
N GLU A 293 -33.51 -0.35 6.74
CA GLU A 293 -33.91 -1.01 7.98
C GLU A 293 -35.42 -1.15 8.04
N CYS A 294 -36.15 -0.08 7.75
CA CYS A 294 -37.60 -0.09 7.65
C CYS A 294 -38.09 -1.06 6.56
N LEU A 295 -37.53 -1.02 5.35
CA LEU A 295 -37.96 -1.87 4.22
C LEU A 295 -37.64 -3.35 4.40
N LEU A 296 -36.69 -3.69 5.26
CA LEU A 296 -36.26 -5.08 5.55
C LEU A 296 -36.91 -5.66 6.80
N SER A 297 -37.65 -4.87 7.60
CA SER A 297 -38.23 -5.26 8.88
C SER A 297 -39.17 -6.50 8.81
N ASP A 298 -39.98 -6.59 7.75
CA ASP A 298 -40.92 -7.70 7.55
C ASP A 298 -40.23 -9.03 7.16
N TYR A 299 -38.95 -9.01 6.83
CA TYR A 299 -38.24 -10.21 6.37
C TYR A 299 -37.45 -10.93 7.47
N HIS A 300 -37.57 -10.50 8.73
CA HIS A 300 -36.86 -11.09 9.88
C HIS A 300 -35.37 -11.27 9.60
N VAL A 301 -34.71 -10.20 9.19
CA VAL A 301 -33.26 -10.14 8.94
C VAL A 301 -32.54 -9.51 10.12
N HIS A 302 -31.26 -9.87 10.31
CA HIS A 302 -30.38 -9.13 11.19
C HIS A 302 -29.73 -8.03 10.35
N TYR A 303 -30.19 -6.80 10.52
CA TYR A 303 -29.68 -5.64 9.83
C TYR A 303 -28.52 -5.02 10.60
N VAL A 304 -27.38 -4.86 9.95
CA VAL A 304 -26.17 -4.27 10.51
C VAL A 304 -25.74 -3.10 9.65
N ASN A 305 -25.59 -1.93 10.25
CA ASN A 305 -25.13 -0.73 9.56
C ASN A 305 -23.68 -0.42 9.96
N ASN A 306 -22.79 -0.31 8.97
CA ASN A 306 -21.43 0.17 9.19
C ASN A 306 -21.47 1.68 9.48
N GLN A 307 -20.73 2.14 10.49
CA GLN A 307 -20.63 3.56 10.80
C GLN A 307 -19.83 4.35 9.76
N PHE A 308 -19.01 3.65 8.96
CA PHE A 308 -18.19 4.16 7.87
C PHE A 308 -18.19 3.16 6.72
N ARG A 309 -17.91 3.62 5.51
CA ARG A 309 -17.67 2.74 4.38
C ARG A 309 -16.36 1.97 4.58
N ILE A 310 -16.44 0.67 4.89
CA ILE A 310 -15.27 -0.21 5.07
C ILE A 310 -14.97 -1.04 3.82
N GLY A 311 -15.88 -1.08 2.86
CA GLY A 311 -15.75 -1.78 1.59
C GLY A 311 -16.27 -3.22 1.58
N ALA A 312 -16.40 -3.78 0.38
CA ALA A 312 -17.05 -5.09 0.15
C ALA A 312 -16.32 -6.23 0.89
N ALA A 313 -15.00 -6.32 0.76
CA ALA A 313 -14.21 -7.37 1.39
C ALA A 313 -14.34 -7.36 2.93
N ALA A 314 -14.22 -6.18 3.55
CA ALA A 314 -14.33 -6.02 5.00
C ALA A 314 -15.77 -6.26 5.49
N SER A 315 -16.80 -5.83 4.73
CA SER A 315 -18.20 -6.07 5.04
C SER A 315 -18.56 -7.56 4.92
N LYS A 316 -18.06 -8.28 3.91
CA LYS A 316 -18.17 -9.74 3.81
C LYS A 316 -17.53 -10.44 5.02
N GLU A 317 -16.32 -10.02 5.39
CA GLU A 317 -15.62 -10.58 6.56
C GLU A 317 -16.36 -10.30 7.87
N ARG A 318 -16.83 -9.05 8.09
CA ARG A 318 -17.66 -8.69 9.25
C ARG A 318 -18.91 -9.58 9.33
N GLY A 319 -19.63 -9.71 8.22
CA GLY A 319 -20.81 -10.57 8.15
C GLY A 319 -20.47 -12.03 8.48
N ALA A 320 -19.40 -12.56 7.91
CA ALA A 320 -18.93 -13.92 8.22
C ALA A 320 -18.55 -14.09 9.70
N GLN A 321 -17.97 -13.08 10.36
CA GLN A 321 -17.68 -13.14 11.79
C GLN A 321 -18.94 -13.14 12.68
N LEU A 322 -19.99 -12.46 12.29
CA LEU A 322 -21.29 -12.43 13.01
C LEU A 322 -22.09 -13.73 12.91
N VAL A 323 -21.79 -14.60 11.94
CA VAL A 323 -22.48 -15.89 11.77
C VAL A 323 -22.36 -16.76 13.03
N LYS A 324 -23.49 -17.25 13.53
CA LYS A 324 -23.61 -18.19 14.68
C LYS A 324 -23.94 -19.63 14.26
N THR A 325 -24.36 -19.83 13.01
CA THR A 325 -24.64 -21.17 12.44
C THR A 325 -23.34 -21.84 11.99
N PRO A 326 -23.29 -23.18 11.88
CA PRO A 326 -22.08 -23.89 11.43
C PRO A 326 -21.68 -23.56 10.00
N PHE A 327 -22.63 -23.21 9.13
CA PHE A 327 -22.42 -22.93 7.72
C PHE A 327 -22.98 -21.57 7.32
N PHE A 328 -22.42 -20.98 6.28
CA PHE A 328 -22.94 -19.73 5.71
C PHE A 328 -22.67 -19.63 4.22
N ILE A 329 -23.42 -18.77 3.55
CA ILE A 329 -23.19 -18.34 2.17
C ILE A 329 -23.04 -16.82 2.14
N LEU A 330 -22.00 -16.33 1.49
CA LEU A 330 -21.84 -14.94 1.07
C LEU A 330 -22.56 -14.74 -0.25
N LEU A 331 -23.40 -13.73 -0.36
CA LEU A 331 -24.26 -13.51 -1.51
C LEU A 331 -24.28 -12.04 -1.88
N ASP A 332 -24.09 -11.72 -3.16
CA ASP A 332 -24.25 -10.33 -3.62
C ASP A 332 -25.71 -9.85 -3.47
N ALA A 333 -25.87 -8.54 -3.33
CA ALA A 333 -27.16 -7.94 -3.00
C ALA A 333 -28.17 -7.89 -4.16
N HIS A 334 -27.83 -8.45 -5.33
CA HIS A 334 -28.67 -8.42 -6.55
C HIS A 334 -28.79 -9.81 -7.20
N MET A 335 -29.11 -10.79 -6.35
CA MET A 335 -29.21 -12.21 -6.71
C MET A 335 -30.65 -12.73 -6.72
N ARG A 336 -30.90 -13.78 -7.51
CA ARG A 336 -32.18 -14.52 -7.57
C ARG A 336 -31.91 -16.03 -7.58
N CYS A 337 -32.40 -16.75 -6.62
CA CYS A 337 -32.32 -18.21 -6.64
C CYS A 337 -33.42 -18.83 -7.51
N TYR A 338 -33.05 -19.80 -8.32
CA TYR A 338 -33.95 -20.55 -9.20
C TYR A 338 -34.18 -22.00 -8.72
N THR A 339 -33.47 -22.43 -7.68
CA THR A 339 -33.53 -23.79 -7.15
C THR A 339 -34.23 -23.80 -5.80
N ASN A 340 -35.24 -24.65 -5.65
CA ASN A 340 -35.87 -24.90 -4.37
C ASN A 340 -34.96 -25.75 -3.46
N ASN A 341 -35.06 -25.56 -2.15
CA ASN A 341 -34.28 -26.31 -1.15
C ASN A 341 -32.74 -26.21 -1.34
N TRP A 342 -32.28 -25.20 -2.02
CA TRP A 342 -30.86 -24.98 -2.27
C TRP A 342 -30.02 -24.97 -0.98
N HIS A 343 -30.59 -24.47 0.12
CA HIS A 343 -29.95 -24.41 1.44
C HIS A 343 -29.67 -25.81 2.01
N GLU A 344 -30.56 -26.78 1.82
CA GLU A 344 -30.38 -28.16 2.25
C GLU A 344 -29.24 -28.83 1.47
N MET A 345 -29.12 -28.54 0.15
CA MET A 345 -28.04 -29.04 -0.69
C MET A 345 -26.66 -28.50 -0.24
N ILE A 346 -26.57 -27.20 0.06
CA ILE A 346 -25.34 -26.58 0.60
C ILE A 346 -24.97 -27.22 1.95
N ILE A 347 -25.94 -27.34 2.85
CA ILE A 347 -25.72 -27.94 4.19
C ILE A 347 -25.23 -29.39 4.02
N HIS A 348 -25.85 -30.16 3.15
CA HIS A 348 -25.48 -31.56 2.90
C HIS A 348 -24.04 -31.69 2.47
N GLU A 349 -23.59 -30.92 1.46
CA GLU A 349 -22.23 -30.96 0.95
C GLU A 349 -21.18 -30.53 2.00
N LEU A 350 -21.46 -29.47 2.76
CA LEU A 350 -20.58 -28.99 3.82
C LEU A 350 -20.56 -29.91 5.06
N GLN A 351 -21.57 -30.76 5.25
CA GLN A 351 -21.57 -31.81 6.28
C GLN A 351 -20.73 -33.02 5.87
N GLN A 352 -20.59 -33.30 4.56
CA GLN A 352 -19.72 -34.36 4.07
C GLN A 352 -18.25 -34.02 4.27
N ASP A 353 -17.88 -32.77 3.94
CA ASP A 353 -16.53 -32.25 4.15
C ASP A 353 -16.61 -30.73 4.36
N ASP A 354 -16.36 -30.29 5.58
CA ASP A 354 -16.45 -28.87 5.97
C ASP A 354 -15.26 -28.02 5.53
N ARG A 355 -14.26 -28.64 4.89
CA ARG A 355 -13.11 -27.93 4.27
C ARG A 355 -13.35 -27.53 2.82
N ARG A 356 -14.57 -27.64 2.33
CA ARG A 356 -14.93 -27.22 0.97
C ARG A 356 -15.30 -25.73 0.93
N LEU A 357 -14.82 -25.05 -0.11
CA LEU A 357 -15.37 -23.77 -0.54
C LEU A 357 -16.35 -24.04 -1.69
N LEU A 358 -17.66 -23.87 -1.45
CA LEU A 358 -18.68 -24.22 -2.43
C LEU A 358 -19.07 -23.03 -3.30
N CYS A 359 -19.20 -23.27 -4.62
CA CYS A 359 -19.72 -22.34 -5.60
C CYS A 359 -20.98 -22.91 -6.25
N CYS A 360 -22.02 -22.11 -6.44
CA CYS A 360 -23.21 -22.49 -7.18
C CYS A 360 -23.11 -22.09 -8.65
N GLN A 361 -23.90 -22.72 -9.54
CA GLN A 361 -24.03 -22.23 -10.91
C GLN A 361 -24.62 -20.82 -10.93
N THR A 362 -24.11 -19.97 -11.82
CA THR A 362 -24.57 -18.58 -11.92
C THR A 362 -25.10 -18.28 -13.32
N LYS A 363 -26.33 -17.77 -13.41
CA LYS A 363 -27.01 -17.38 -14.62
C LYS A 363 -27.01 -15.86 -14.77
N ALA A 364 -26.72 -15.34 -15.95
CA ALA A 364 -26.70 -13.90 -16.19
C ALA A 364 -28.12 -13.33 -16.32
N LEU A 365 -28.41 -12.33 -15.49
CA LEU A 365 -29.61 -11.51 -15.56
C LEU A 365 -29.27 -10.11 -16.05
N THR A 366 -30.21 -9.48 -16.74
CA THR A 366 -30.11 -8.07 -17.15
C THR A 366 -31.34 -7.30 -16.70
N LYS A 367 -31.13 -6.02 -16.40
CA LYS A 367 -32.17 -5.07 -16.04
C LYS A 367 -32.44 -4.16 -17.26
N ASP A 368 -33.65 -4.12 -17.73
CA ASP A 368 -34.03 -3.23 -18.84
C ASP A 368 -34.18 -1.76 -18.36
N LYS A 369 -34.39 -0.85 -19.31
CA LYS A 369 -34.56 0.58 -19.02
C LYS A 369 -35.77 0.93 -18.12
N HIS A 370 -36.71 -0.01 -17.93
CA HIS A 370 -37.86 0.12 -17.04
C HIS A 370 -37.63 -0.57 -15.68
N GLY A 371 -36.43 -1.08 -15.43
CA GLY A 371 -36.08 -1.75 -14.19
C GLY A 371 -36.51 -3.22 -14.11
N ILE A 372 -37.07 -3.79 -15.18
CA ILE A 372 -37.52 -5.18 -15.19
C ILE A 372 -36.33 -6.10 -15.41
N VAL A 373 -36.16 -7.03 -14.48
CA VAL A 373 -35.09 -8.05 -14.57
C VAL A 373 -35.54 -9.15 -15.54
N ARG A 374 -34.70 -9.42 -16.53
CA ARG A 374 -34.91 -10.45 -17.53
C ARG A 374 -33.76 -11.46 -17.55
N ASP A 375 -34.14 -12.70 -17.78
CA ASP A 375 -33.22 -13.80 -18.05
C ASP A 375 -32.68 -13.68 -19.47
N LYS A 376 -31.41 -13.72 -19.66
CA LYS A 376 -30.77 -13.64 -20.99
C LYS A 376 -30.82 -14.96 -21.75
N ASN A 377 -31.39 -16.05 -21.24
CA ASN A 377 -31.38 -17.39 -21.82
C ASN A 377 -29.96 -17.87 -22.25
N VAL A 378 -28.93 -17.36 -21.66
CA VAL A 378 -27.55 -17.60 -22.05
C VAL A 378 -26.81 -18.27 -20.88
N VAL A 379 -25.98 -19.17 -21.27
CA VAL A 379 -24.89 -19.84 -20.59
C VAL A 379 -24.79 -19.64 -19.06
N VAL A 380 -24.91 -20.75 -18.37
CA VAL A 380 -24.67 -20.85 -16.94
C VAL A 380 -23.16 -20.87 -16.70
N THR A 381 -22.66 -19.92 -15.93
CA THR A 381 -21.24 -19.92 -15.52
C THR A 381 -21.00 -20.94 -14.41
N ASN A 382 -19.97 -21.76 -14.56
CA ASN A 382 -19.63 -22.88 -13.68
C ASN A 382 -18.31 -22.65 -12.93
N GLY A 383 -18.23 -21.57 -12.15
CA GLY A 383 -16.99 -21.18 -11.48
C GLY A 383 -16.11 -20.28 -12.35
N ALA A 384 -14.87 -20.12 -11.94
CA ALA A 384 -13.89 -19.28 -12.59
C ALA A 384 -12.50 -19.96 -12.55
N TYR A 385 -11.52 -19.35 -13.20
CA TYR A 385 -10.12 -19.71 -13.07
C TYR A 385 -9.26 -18.45 -13.03
N ALA A 386 -8.16 -18.53 -12.31
CA ALA A 386 -7.18 -17.46 -12.27
C ALA A 386 -6.29 -17.53 -13.53
N THR A 387 -6.06 -16.39 -14.16
CA THR A 387 -5.10 -16.28 -15.25
C THR A 387 -3.84 -15.62 -14.76
N PHE A 388 -2.71 -16.13 -15.19
CA PHE A 388 -1.39 -15.56 -14.91
C PHE A 388 -0.78 -15.18 -16.27
N ASP A 389 -0.93 -13.91 -16.66
CA ASP A 389 -0.33 -13.40 -17.89
C ASP A 389 1.08 -12.89 -17.61
N TYR A 390 2.02 -13.20 -18.48
CA TYR A 390 3.39 -12.69 -18.42
C TYR A 390 3.50 -11.16 -18.54
N ASN A 391 2.47 -10.50 -19.05
CA ASN A 391 2.39 -9.05 -19.13
C ASN A 391 1.65 -8.42 -17.94
N GLU A 392 0.92 -9.24 -17.17
CA GLU A 392 0.20 -8.82 -15.97
C GLU A 392 0.95 -9.35 -14.75
N TYR A 393 1.33 -8.46 -13.87
CA TYR A 393 2.09 -8.78 -12.64
C TYR A 393 1.26 -9.46 -11.56
N LEU A 394 -0.05 -9.59 -11.75
CA LEU A 394 -0.99 -10.09 -10.77
C LEU A 394 -2.04 -10.97 -11.45
N PRO A 395 -2.63 -11.93 -10.71
CA PRO A 395 -3.58 -12.84 -11.31
C PRO A 395 -4.84 -12.12 -11.75
N GLY A 396 -5.18 -12.26 -13.02
CA GLY A 396 -6.50 -11.97 -13.54
C GLY A 396 -7.50 -13.06 -13.17
N ILE A 397 -8.77 -12.81 -13.40
CA ILE A 397 -9.82 -13.81 -13.24
C ILE A 397 -10.65 -13.91 -14.52
N HIS A 398 -10.89 -15.15 -14.98
CA HIS A 398 -11.80 -15.43 -16.07
C HIS A 398 -12.94 -16.32 -15.61
N TRP A 399 -14.15 -15.94 -15.95
CA TRP A 399 -15.33 -16.74 -15.69
C TRP A 399 -15.43 -17.84 -16.73
N SER A 400 -15.71 -19.04 -16.27
CA SER A 400 -15.88 -20.17 -17.16
C SER A 400 -17.31 -20.21 -17.71
N GLU A 401 -17.44 -19.82 -18.98
CA GLU A 401 -18.70 -19.96 -19.72
C GLU A 401 -18.91 -21.40 -20.26
N TYR A 402 -17.84 -22.18 -20.36
CA TYR A 402 -17.85 -23.54 -20.90
C TYR A 402 -17.62 -24.56 -19.80
N ARG A 403 -18.48 -25.56 -19.77
CA ARG A 403 -18.49 -26.66 -18.79
C ARG A 403 -17.18 -27.44 -18.68
N GLU A 404 -16.35 -27.45 -19.71
CA GLU A 404 -15.20 -28.35 -19.82
C GLU A 404 -13.88 -27.74 -19.29
N ALA A 405 -13.69 -26.44 -19.42
CA ALA A 405 -12.40 -25.81 -19.10
C ALA A 405 -12.14 -25.54 -17.60
N SER A 406 -13.19 -25.50 -16.77
CA SER A 406 -13.08 -25.18 -15.35
C SER A 406 -13.36 -26.34 -14.40
N ARG A 407 -13.86 -27.48 -14.92
CA ARG A 407 -14.18 -28.63 -14.10
C ARG A 407 -12.97 -29.56 -13.99
N LEU A 408 -12.51 -29.68 -12.79
CA LEU A 408 -11.65 -30.78 -12.36
C LEU A 408 -12.51 -32.01 -12.01
N PRO A 409 -11.94 -33.22 -11.86
CA PRO A 409 -12.68 -34.39 -11.37
C PRO A 409 -13.47 -34.06 -10.09
N ASP A 410 -14.58 -34.77 -9.86
CA ASP A 410 -15.41 -34.67 -8.64
C ASP A 410 -16.05 -33.29 -8.40
N ASN A 411 -16.45 -32.59 -9.47
CA ASN A 411 -17.02 -31.22 -9.40
C ASN A 411 -16.10 -30.16 -8.79
N ARG A 412 -14.82 -30.43 -8.70
CA ARG A 412 -13.86 -29.39 -8.31
C ARG A 412 -13.74 -28.34 -9.39
N ILE A 413 -13.48 -27.09 -8.99
CA ILE A 413 -13.28 -25.94 -9.88
C ILE A 413 -12.06 -25.14 -9.40
N ALA A 414 -11.36 -24.52 -10.33
CA ALA A 414 -10.16 -23.76 -9.99
C ALA A 414 -10.43 -22.57 -9.06
N CYS A 415 -11.53 -21.84 -9.31
CA CYS A 415 -11.90 -20.66 -8.55
C CYS A 415 -13.42 -20.55 -8.40
N VAL A 416 -13.91 -20.10 -7.23
CA VAL A 416 -15.33 -19.79 -7.02
C VAL A 416 -15.71 -18.47 -7.71
N LEU A 417 -17.01 -18.25 -7.91
CA LEU A 417 -17.56 -16.97 -8.38
C LEU A 417 -17.84 -16.04 -7.21
N GLY A 418 -17.47 -14.79 -7.33
CA GLY A 418 -17.64 -13.78 -6.28
C GLY A 418 -19.10 -13.48 -5.92
N ALA A 419 -20.04 -13.72 -6.86
CA ALA A 419 -21.46 -13.45 -6.68
C ALA A 419 -22.15 -14.30 -5.58
N GLY A 420 -21.62 -15.51 -5.31
CA GLY A 420 -22.17 -16.36 -4.25
C GLY A 420 -21.33 -17.60 -3.99
N TYR A 421 -20.77 -17.73 -2.78
CA TYR A 421 -20.02 -18.92 -2.36
C TYR A 421 -20.25 -19.22 -0.87
N ALA A 422 -20.22 -20.50 -0.50
CA ALA A 422 -20.53 -21.00 0.82
C ALA A 422 -19.34 -21.73 1.45
N ALA A 423 -19.26 -21.65 2.80
CA ALA A 423 -18.24 -22.32 3.58
C ALA A 423 -18.75 -22.70 4.98
N SER A 424 -18.04 -23.59 5.67
CA SER A 424 -18.19 -23.73 7.11
C SER A 424 -17.53 -22.57 7.85
N LYS A 425 -18.11 -22.13 8.97
CA LYS A 425 -17.52 -21.12 9.83
C LYS A 425 -16.14 -21.54 10.34
N ARG A 426 -15.98 -22.83 10.67
CA ARG A 426 -14.70 -23.40 11.10
C ARG A 426 -13.62 -23.28 10.02
N TYR A 427 -13.95 -23.64 8.79
CA TYR A 427 -13.02 -23.57 7.67
C TYR A 427 -12.66 -22.14 7.30
N TRP A 428 -13.65 -21.23 7.27
CA TRP A 428 -13.42 -19.81 7.07
C TRP A 428 -12.40 -19.23 8.04
N ASN A 429 -12.56 -19.52 9.33
CA ASN A 429 -11.62 -19.06 10.35
C ASN A 429 -10.23 -19.68 10.19
N ARG A 430 -10.15 -20.97 9.78
CA ARG A 430 -8.90 -21.67 9.52
C ARG A 430 -8.10 -21.05 8.36
N ILE A 431 -8.75 -20.69 7.28
CA ILE A 431 -8.09 -20.05 6.14
C ILE A 431 -8.04 -18.51 6.26
N LYS A 432 -8.40 -17.97 7.43
CA LYS A 432 -8.38 -16.52 7.72
C LYS A 432 -9.25 -15.68 6.78
N GLY A 433 -10.37 -16.20 6.29
CA GLY A 433 -11.37 -15.50 5.50
C GLY A 433 -10.81 -14.48 4.53
N LEU A 434 -11.33 -13.27 4.53
CA LEU A 434 -10.88 -12.14 3.72
C LEU A 434 -9.92 -11.20 4.46
N GLN A 435 -9.31 -11.68 5.56
CA GLN A 435 -8.39 -10.88 6.35
C GLN A 435 -7.24 -10.32 5.51
N GLY A 436 -6.92 -9.05 5.71
CA GLY A 436 -5.90 -8.32 4.96
C GLY A 436 -6.43 -7.58 3.74
N LEU A 437 -7.53 -8.04 3.12
CA LEU A 437 -8.17 -7.33 2.03
C LEU A 437 -9.02 -6.15 2.53
N MET A 438 -9.16 -5.16 1.68
CA MET A 438 -10.00 -4.01 1.92
C MET A 438 -10.80 -3.63 0.67
N HIS A 439 -11.84 -2.84 0.85
CA HIS A 439 -12.66 -2.25 -0.20
C HIS A 439 -13.27 -3.29 -1.14
N TYR A 440 -12.91 -3.34 -2.42
CA TYR A 440 -13.48 -4.18 -3.47
C TYR A 440 -12.39 -4.80 -4.35
N GLY A 441 -12.58 -6.08 -4.71
CA GLY A 441 -11.83 -6.78 -5.75
C GLY A 441 -10.94 -7.91 -5.24
N SER A 442 -10.94 -8.99 -6.01
CA SER A 442 -10.09 -10.18 -5.85
C SER A 442 -10.42 -11.06 -4.63
N GLU A 443 -11.58 -10.89 -4.00
CA GLU A 443 -12.01 -11.71 -2.86
C GLU A 443 -12.10 -13.19 -3.22
N GLU A 444 -12.74 -13.52 -4.35
CA GLU A 444 -12.89 -14.88 -4.86
C GLU A 444 -11.58 -15.54 -5.21
N THR A 445 -10.67 -14.79 -5.84
CA THR A 445 -9.32 -15.25 -6.18
C THR A 445 -8.54 -15.60 -4.92
N TYR A 446 -8.55 -14.70 -3.93
CA TYR A 446 -7.84 -14.90 -2.66
C TYR A 446 -8.35 -16.11 -1.89
N MET A 447 -9.68 -16.25 -1.78
CA MET A 447 -10.29 -17.37 -1.08
C MET A 447 -10.00 -18.70 -1.77
N SER A 448 -10.09 -18.73 -3.10
CA SER A 448 -9.85 -19.93 -3.89
C SER A 448 -8.40 -20.41 -3.80
N MET A 449 -7.43 -19.50 -3.94
CA MET A 449 -6.02 -19.84 -3.79
C MET A 449 -5.72 -20.38 -2.40
N LYS A 450 -6.26 -19.75 -1.35
CA LYS A 450 -6.11 -20.25 0.04
C LYS A 450 -6.72 -21.62 0.23
N ALA A 451 -7.92 -21.86 -0.33
CA ALA A 451 -8.57 -23.15 -0.23
C ALA A 451 -7.75 -24.28 -0.89
N TRP A 452 -7.13 -24.01 -2.04
CA TRP A 452 -6.25 -24.96 -2.71
C TRP A 452 -4.93 -25.17 -1.98
N MET A 453 -4.32 -24.10 -1.48
CA MET A 453 -3.08 -24.22 -0.69
C MET A 453 -3.30 -24.91 0.66
N GLU A 454 -4.45 -24.73 1.29
CA GLU A 454 -4.80 -25.43 2.53
C GLU A 454 -5.09 -26.93 2.31
N GLY A 455 -5.51 -27.32 1.11
CA GLY A 455 -5.80 -28.69 0.71
C GLY A 455 -7.28 -29.08 0.73
N GLY A 456 -8.20 -28.16 1.07
CA GLY A 456 -9.64 -28.38 0.96
C GLY A 456 -10.15 -28.25 -0.48
N GLY A 457 -9.88 -27.08 -1.10
CA GLY A 457 -10.22 -26.80 -2.50
C GLY A 457 -11.58 -26.15 -2.73
N CYS A 458 -11.87 -25.89 -4.00
CA CYS A 458 -13.10 -25.26 -4.48
C CYS A 458 -13.98 -26.27 -5.21
N TYR A 459 -15.28 -26.23 -4.97
CA TYR A 459 -16.24 -27.19 -5.51
C TYR A 459 -17.47 -26.51 -6.10
N LEU A 460 -17.93 -26.99 -7.24
CA LEU A 460 -19.17 -26.58 -7.87
C LEU A 460 -20.34 -27.41 -7.33
N LEU A 461 -21.44 -26.76 -6.98
CA LEU A 461 -22.71 -27.39 -6.70
C LEU A 461 -23.60 -27.28 -7.96
N PRO A 462 -23.59 -28.27 -8.85
CA PRO A 462 -24.16 -28.14 -10.20
C PRO A 462 -25.69 -28.13 -10.22
N ASN A 463 -26.35 -28.55 -9.13
CA ASN A 463 -27.79 -28.62 -9.00
C ASN A 463 -28.42 -27.37 -8.39
N VAL A 464 -27.61 -26.37 -8.02
CA VAL A 464 -28.08 -25.10 -7.48
C VAL A 464 -27.73 -23.98 -8.45
N THR A 465 -28.74 -23.26 -8.92
CA THR A 465 -28.59 -22.13 -9.85
C THR A 465 -29.07 -20.84 -9.23
N TRP A 466 -28.18 -19.84 -9.22
CA TRP A 466 -28.46 -18.44 -8.88
C TRP A 466 -28.41 -17.56 -10.11
N GLY A 467 -29.30 -16.59 -10.22
CA GLY A 467 -29.21 -15.52 -11.22
C GLY A 467 -28.53 -14.31 -10.61
N HIS A 468 -27.57 -13.74 -11.33
CA HIS A 468 -26.85 -12.53 -10.95
C HIS A 468 -27.12 -11.39 -11.94
N ILE A 469 -27.48 -10.21 -11.44
CA ILE A 469 -27.75 -9.03 -12.28
C ILE A 469 -26.43 -8.35 -12.61
N TYR A 470 -25.94 -8.55 -13.85
CA TYR A 470 -24.74 -7.86 -14.32
C TYR A 470 -25.05 -6.41 -14.71
N ARG A 471 -24.20 -5.50 -14.25
CA ARG A 471 -24.32 -4.06 -14.49
C ARG A 471 -23.16 -3.55 -15.34
N SER A 472 -23.40 -2.51 -16.12
CA SER A 472 -22.35 -1.83 -16.88
C SER A 472 -21.42 -0.98 -16.00
N ALA A 473 -21.92 -0.57 -14.84
CA ALA A 473 -21.15 0.18 -13.83
C ALA A 473 -21.69 -0.11 -12.42
N PRO A 474 -20.82 -0.18 -11.41
CA PRO A 474 -21.25 -0.30 -10.02
C PRO A 474 -21.95 1.00 -9.55
N PRO A 475 -22.86 0.91 -8.56
CA PRO A 475 -23.57 2.07 -8.01
C PRO A 475 -22.67 2.94 -7.10
N TYR A 476 -21.39 2.64 -7.02
CA TYR A 476 -20.40 3.33 -6.20
C TYR A 476 -19.07 3.43 -6.95
N ARG A 477 -18.25 4.38 -6.52
CA ARG A 477 -16.90 4.54 -7.08
C ARG A 477 -15.97 3.41 -6.61
N ILE A 478 -15.26 2.82 -7.58
CA ILE A 478 -14.15 1.91 -7.32
C ILE A 478 -12.85 2.74 -7.37
N VAL A 479 -12.00 2.56 -6.35
CA VAL A 479 -10.69 3.19 -6.25
C VAL A 479 -9.64 2.19 -6.75
N THR A 480 -8.98 2.51 -7.85
CA THR A 480 -8.06 1.61 -8.55
C THR A 480 -6.89 1.17 -7.67
N SER A 481 -6.30 2.09 -6.89
CA SER A 481 -5.18 1.74 -6.00
C SER A 481 -5.60 0.73 -4.91
N HIS A 482 -6.85 0.76 -4.45
CA HIS A 482 -7.36 -0.21 -3.48
C HIS A 482 -7.54 -1.60 -4.08
N MET A 483 -7.99 -1.70 -5.34
CA MET A 483 -8.01 -2.99 -6.05
C MET A 483 -6.60 -3.56 -6.19
N HIS A 484 -5.64 -2.74 -6.60
CA HIS A 484 -4.25 -3.17 -6.71
C HIS A 484 -3.66 -3.52 -5.33
N TYR A 485 -4.00 -2.78 -4.27
CA TYR A 485 -3.60 -3.13 -2.92
C TYR A 485 -4.04 -4.57 -2.55
N ASN A 486 -5.29 -4.95 -2.82
CA ASN A 486 -5.78 -6.31 -2.59
C ASN A 486 -4.95 -7.36 -3.35
N LEU A 487 -4.65 -7.10 -4.62
CA LEU A 487 -3.80 -7.99 -5.43
C LEU A 487 -2.39 -8.12 -4.86
N PHE A 488 -1.82 -7.02 -4.32
CA PHE A 488 -0.52 -7.08 -3.65
C PHE A 488 -0.57 -7.79 -2.30
N VAL A 489 -1.68 -7.70 -1.54
CA VAL A 489 -1.88 -8.52 -0.34
C VAL A 489 -1.89 -10.00 -0.70
N ILE A 490 -2.57 -10.39 -1.79
CA ILE A 490 -2.55 -11.76 -2.31
C ILE A 490 -1.11 -12.19 -2.65
N SER A 491 -0.41 -11.36 -3.41
CA SER A 491 0.98 -11.62 -3.78
C SER A 491 1.87 -11.79 -2.55
N GLN A 492 1.80 -10.86 -1.59
CA GLN A 492 2.67 -10.89 -0.41
C GLN A 492 2.34 -11.98 0.59
N THR A 493 1.10 -12.45 0.64
CA THR A 493 0.69 -13.51 1.56
C THR A 493 0.81 -14.91 0.98
N LEU A 494 0.62 -15.08 -0.33
CA LEU A 494 0.53 -16.41 -0.95
C LEU A 494 1.66 -16.74 -1.92
N PHE A 495 2.20 -15.74 -2.65
CA PHE A 495 3.16 -16.00 -3.71
C PHE A 495 4.54 -16.40 -3.17
N PRO A 496 5.26 -17.29 -3.89
CA PRO A 496 6.70 -17.44 -3.70
C PRO A 496 7.41 -16.11 -3.92
N MET A 497 8.55 -15.93 -3.28
CA MET A 497 9.31 -14.68 -3.28
C MET A 497 9.65 -14.20 -4.69
N SER A 498 10.07 -15.12 -5.56
CA SER A 498 10.41 -14.80 -6.94
C SER A 498 9.26 -14.15 -7.72
N LEU A 499 8.03 -14.64 -7.54
CA LEU A 499 6.83 -14.05 -8.14
C LEU A 499 6.43 -12.71 -7.51
N GLN A 500 6.63 -12.54 -6.20
CA GLN A 500 6.40 -11.25 -5.54
C GLN A 500 7.29 -10.15 -6.12
N CYS A 501 8.57 -10.44 -6.28
CA CYS A 501 9.54 -9.46 -6.80
C CYS A 501 9.23 -9.07 -8.24
N TRP A 502 8.86 -10.06 -9.05
CA TRP A 502 8.40 -9.80 -10.40
C TRP A 502 7.13 -8.94 -10.42
N ALA A 503 6.12 -9.25 -9.60
CA ALA A 503 4.91 -8.46 -9.48
C ALA A 503 5.22 -7.00 -9.12
N ASN A 504 6.10 -6.77 -8.16
CA ASN A 504 6.54 -5.43 -7.76
C ASN A 504 7.24 -4.69 -8.92
N ALA A 505 8.16 -5.34 -9.62
CA ALA A 505 8.91 -4.72 -10.72
C ALA A 505 7.99 -4.31 -11.88
N ILE A 506 7.09 -5.18 -12.31
CA ILE A 506 6.15 -4.88 -13.39
C ILE A 506 5.16 -3.78 -12.99
N ALA A 507 4.62 -3.82 -11.77
CA ALA A 507 3.72 -2.77 -11.29
C ALA A 507 4.38 -1.40 -11.28
N TYR A 508 5.63 -1.33 -10.83
CA TYR A 508 6.41 -0.10 -10.84
C TYR A 508 6.61 0.44 -12.25
N GLN A 509 6.98 -0.41 -13.20
CA GLN A 509 7.16 -0.02 -14.61
C GLN A 509 5.85 0.45 -15.26
N THR A 510 4.75 -0.24 -14.96
CA THR A 510 3.45 0.03 -15.59
C THR A 510 2.82 1.33 -15.10
N ASN A 511 2.89 1.62 -13.79
CA ASN A 511 2.29 2.83 -13.20
C ASN A 511 2.95 3.23 -11.88
N LYS A 512 4.00 4.06 -11.98
CA LYS A 512 4.78 4.56 -10.83
C LYS A 512 3.93 5.25 -9.75
N SER A 513 2.90 5.99 -10.15
CA SER A 513 2.04 6.73 -9.21
C SER A 513 1.14 5.80 -8.38
N ILE A 514 0.48 4.85 -9.04
CA ILE A 514 -0.33 3.84 -8.35
C ILE A 514 0.57 2.99 -7.45
N TYR A 515 1.73 2.56 -7.94
CA TYR A 515 2.67 1.76 -7.16
C TYR A 515 3.14 2.47 -5.88
N ALA A 516 3.43 3.78 -5.95
CA ALA A 516 3.82 4.55 -4.77
C ALA A 516 2.71 4.58 -3.71
N ASN A 517 1.46 4.85 -4.10
CA ASN A 517 0.31 4.81 -3.18
C ASN A 517 0.12 3.43 -2.54
N ILE A 518 0.26 2.35 -3.33
CA ILE A 518 0.16 0.96 -2.83
C ILE A 518 1.29 0.67 -1.84
N GLY A 519 2.52 1.11 -2.12
CA GLY A 519 3.67 0.95 -1.22
C GLY A 519 3.42 1.56 0.16
N ASP A 520 2.88 2.79 0.21
CA ASP A 520 2.51 3.44 1.46
C ASP A 520 1.42 2.65 2.23
N MET A 521 0.40 2.12 1.52
CA MET A 521 -0.67 1.30 2.11
C MET A 521 -0.15 -0.05 2.65
N LEU A 522 0.70 -0.74 1.88
CA LEU A 522 1.31 -2.00 2.30
C LEU A 522 2.23 -1.80 3.50
N SER A 523 2.99 -0.71 3.53
CA SER A 523 3.86 -0.35 4.64
C SER A 523 3.06 -0.14 5.93
N ALA A 524 1.93 0.56 5.86
CA ALA A 524 1.04 0.75 7.02
C ALA A 524 0.47 -0.57 7.56
N ASN A 525 0.15 -1.54 6.68
CA ASN A 525 -0.42 -2.84 7.08
C ASN A 525 0.62 -3.99 7.16
N LYS A 526 1.89 -3.65 7.14
CA LYS A 526 3.01 -4.62 7.04
C LYS A 526 2.97 -5.71 8.11
N GLN A 527 2.67 -5.34 9.35
CA GLN A 527 2.63 -6.29 10.46
C GLN A 527 1.52 -7.35 10.28
N THR A 528 0.32 -6.93 9.91
CA THR A 528 -0.81 -7.84 9.67
C THR A 528 -0.54 -8.75 8.48
N ILE A 529 -0.01 -8.20 7.38
CA ILE A 529 0.34 -8.98 6.17
C ILE A 529 1.39 -10.04 6.52
N ARG A 530 2.41 -9.68 7.31
CA ARG A 530 3.43 -10.59 7.79
C ARG A 530 2.86 -11.73 8.64
N GLN A 531 2.10 -11.39 9.69
CA GLN A 531 1.47 -12.38 10.58
C GLN A 531 0.57 -13.33 9.79
N LEU A 532 -0.17 -12.79 8.82
CA LEU A 532 -1.03 -13.57 7.96
C LEU A 532 -0.21 -14.52 7.06
N ARG A 533 0.86 -14.03 6.41
CA ARG A 533 1.77 -14.86 5.62
C ARG A 533 2.36 -16.00 6.45
N ASP A 534 2.94 -15.68 7.61
CA ASP A 534 3.57 -16.67 8.48
C ASP A 534 2.56 -17.76 8.89
N TYR A 535 1.34 -17.36 9.28
CA TYR A 535 0.27 -18.28 9.60
C TYR A 535 -0.10 -19.18 8.41
N LEU A 536 -0.32 -18.60 7.22
CA LEU A 536 -0.76 -19.34 6.03
C LEU A 536 0.31 -20.35 5.60
N HIS A 537 1.58 -19.94 5.53
CA HIS A 537 2.67 -20.82 5.12
C HIS A 537 3.03 -21.91 6.15
N THR A 538 2.70 -21.71 7.43
CA THR A 538 2.88 -22.76 8.46
C THR A 538 1.68 -23.70 8.57
N THR A 539 0.50 -23.27 8.14
CA THR A 539 -0.76 -24.03 8.30
C THR A 539 -1.14 -24.78 7.04
N PHE A 540 -0.78 -24.26 5.87
CA PHE A 540 -1.20 -24.83 4.57
C PHE A 540 -0.29 -25.99 4.16
N THR A 541 -0.89 -26.97 3.48
CA THR A 541 -0.22 -28.23 3.11
C THR A 541 0.32 -28.25 1.69
N ASN A 542 -0.27 -27.46 0.78
CA ASN A 542 0.11 -27.41 -0.63
C ASN A 542 0.89 -26.14 -0.93
N SER A 543 1.82 -26.24 -1.88
CA SER A 543 2.58 -25.09 -2.38
C SER A 543 1.74 -24.25 -3.38
N PHE A 544 2.26 -23.08 -3.74
CA PHE A 544 1.62 -22.21 -4.74
C PHE A 544 1.65 -22.83 -6.14
N GLU A 545 2.60 -23.71 -6.46
CA GLU A 545 2.66 -24.47 -7.69
C GLU A 545 1.37 -25.27 -7.92
N HIS A 546 0.78 -25.84 -6.86
CA HIS A 546 -0.50 -26.53 -6.94
C HIS A 546 -1.64 -25.61 -7.40
N VAL A 547 -1.63 -24.33 -6.99
CA VAL A 547 -2.60 -23.34 -7.49
C VAL A 547 -2.43 -23.11 -8.99
N LEU A 548 -1.19 -23.04 -9.48
CA LEU A 548 -0.90 -22.91 -10.90
C LEU A 548 -1.38 -24.12 -11.71
N GLU A 549 -1.13 -25.32 -11.22
CA GLU A 549 -1.60 -26.57 -11.84
C GLU A 549 -3.12 -26.63 -11.97
N VAL A 550 -3.83 -26.30 -10.89
CA VAL A 550 -5.29 -26.33 -10.83
C VAL A 550 -5.90 -25.31 -11.81
N ASN A 551 -5.22 -24.20 -12.07
CA ASN A 551 -5.64 -23.17 -13.03
C ASN A 551 -5.17 -23.46 -14.48
N ASN A 552 -4.66 -24.67 -14.77
CA ASN A 552 -4.12 -25.06 -16.07
C ASN A 552 -3.00 -24.15 -16.60
N PHE A 553 -2.26 -23.53 -15.68
CA PHE A 553 -1.05 -22.81 -16.04
C PHE A 553 0.01 -23.83 -16.47
N LYS A 554 -0.05 -24.24 -17.75
CA LYS A 554 1.00 -25.04 -18.36
C LYS A 554 2.11 -24.10 -18.77
N GLU A 555 3.30 -24.32 -18.22
CA GLU A 555 4.52 -23.75 -18.76
C GLU A 555 4.62 -24.13 -20.25
N SER A 556 4.30 -23.18 -21.13
CA SER A 556 4.56 -23.34 -22.55
C SER A 556 6.06 -23.46 -22.75
N SER A 557 6.53 -24.36 -23.56
CA SER A 557 7.90 -24.75 -23.95
C SER A 557 9.07 -24.08 -23.21
N GLN A 558 10.18 -24.78 -23.02
CA GLN A 558 11.44 -24.25 -22.44
C GLN A 558 11.88 -22.89 -23.05
N TYR A 559 11.53 -22.62 -24.30
CA TYR A 559 11.82 -21.35 -24.97
C TYR A 559 11.01 -20.18 -24.43
N GLU A 560 9.71 -20.35 -24.22
CA GLU A 560 8.85 -19.30 -23.63
C GLU A 560 9.22 -19.05 -22.15
N MET A 561 9.60 -20.08 -21.40
CA MET A 561 10.14 -19.96 -20.06
C MET A 561 11.44 -19.15 -20.03
N ALA A 562 12.42 -19.45 -20.88
CA ALA A 562 13.66 -18.71 -20.95
C ALA A 562 13.43 -17.22 -21.32
N LYS A 563 12.51 -16.95 -22.23
CA LYS A 563 12.10 -15.58 -22.60
C LYS A 563 11.41 -14.86 -21.46
N PHE A 564 10.56 -15.56 -20.72
CA PHE A 564 9.90 -15.04 -19.52
C PHE A 564 10.90 -14.73 -18.41
N GLU A 565 11.82 -15.65 -18.09
CA GLU A 565 12.87 -15.43 -17.10
C GLU A 565 13.76 -14.23 -17.45
N LYS A 566 14.13 -14.09 -18.73
CA LYS A 566 14.92 -12.96 -19.22
C LYS A 566 14.18 -11.62 -19.02
N LYS A 567 12.88 -11.55 -19.39
CA LYS A 567 12.07 -10.35 -19.21
C LYS A 567 11.91 -10.00 -17.73
N ARG A 568 11.72 -11.00 -16.89
CA ARG A 568 11.55 -10.88 -15.45
C ARG A 568 12.82 -10.32 -14.79
N LEU A 569 13.98 -10.86 -15.16
CA LEU A 569 15.28 -10.36 -14.66
C LEU A 569 15.54 -8.92 -15.10
N SER A 570 15.32 -8.60 -16.37
CA SER A 570 15.47 -7.24 -16.88
C SER A 570 14.59 -6.25 -16.13
N SER A 571 13.30 -6.57 -15.94
CA SER A 571 12.38 -5.70 -15.19
C SER A 571 12.78 -5.50 -13.73
N LEU A 572 13.32 -6.54 -13.10
CA LEU A 572 13.81 -6.46 -11.72
C LEU A 572 15.07 -5.60 -11.64
N VAL A 573 16.00 -5.72 -12.59
CA VAL A 573 17.20 -4.90 -12.67
C VAL A 573 16.84 -3.42 -12.87
N ASP A 574 15.95 -3.12 -13.81
CA ASP A 574 15.48 -1.74 -14.05
C ASP A 574 14.85 -1.12 -12.78
N TYR A 575 14.04 -1.90 -12.08
CA TYR A 575 13.45 -1.50 -10.81
C TYR A 575 14.51 -1.18 -9.75
N LEU A 576 15.49 -2.07 -9.56
CA LEU A 576 16.57 -1.89 -8.59
C LEU A 576 17.43 -0.66 -8.92
N CYS A 577 17.77 -0.48 -10.20
CA CYS A 577 18.54 0.67 -10.67
C CYS A 577 17.84 2.01 -10.38
N ASP A 578 16.52 2.04 -10.45
CA ASP A 578 15.74 3.25 -10.20
C ASP A 578 15.45 3.51 -8.70
N LYS A 579 15.41 2.46 -7.88
CA LYS A 579 15.03 2.54 -6.46
C LYS A 579 16.19 2.61 -5.48
N THR A 580 17.38 2.23 -5.88
CA THR A 580 18.53 2.24 -4.97
C THR A 580 18.93 3.67 -4.61
N ASP A 581 18.96 3.94 -3.31
CA ASP A 581 19.53 5.19 -2.80
C ASP A 581 21.05 5.18 -2.99
N ARG A 582 21.52 5.96 -3.97
CA ARG A 582 22.95 6.11 -4.29
C ARG A 582 23.76 6.73 -3.13
N HIS A 583 23.08 7.27 -2.11
CA HIS A 583 23.73 7.77 -0.91
C HIS A 583 24.04 6.68 0.12
N ASN A 584 23.40 5.52 0.00
CA ASN A 584 23.64 4.38 0.87
C ASN A 584 24.63 3.40 0.21
N ILE A 585 25.85 3.28 0.75
CA ILE A 585 26.88 2.40 0.22
C ILE A 585 26.89 0.99 0.85
N HIS A 586 26.00 0.68 1.74
CA HIS A 586 25.97 -0.56 2.52
C HIS A 586 25.83 -1.82 1.65
N LEU A 587 26.20 -2.97 2.24
CA LEU A 587 26.08 -4.26 1.57
C LEU A 587 24.61 -4.72 1.44
N TRP A 588 23.85 -4.60 2.51
CA TRP A 588 22.51 -5.24 2.58
C TRP A 588 21.39 -4.39 1.97
N ASP A 589 21.48 -3.08 2.05
CA ASP A 589 20.43 -2.14 1.63
C ASP A 589 20.96 -0.98 0.76
N GLY A 590 22.14 -1.15 0.19
CA GLY A 590 22.82 -0.07 -0.53
C GLY A 590 23.54 -0.49 -1.81
N CYS A 591 24.38 0.44 -2.26
CA CYS A 591 25.04 0.38 -3.56
C CYS A 591 25.94 -0.83 -3.76
N ILE A 592 26.70 -1.25 -2.74
CA ILE A 592 27.67 -2.37 -2.91
C ILE A 592 26.94 -3.68 -3.17
N GLY A 593 25.85 -3.95 -2.47
CA GLY A 593 25.07 -5.15 -2.68
C GLY A 593 24.46 -5.22 -4.08
N LEU A 594 23.89 -4.10 -4.55
CA LEU A 594 23.36 -4.03 -5.91
C LEU A 594 24.47 -4.16 -6.96
N LEU A 595 25.63 -3.52 -6.74
CA LEU A 595 26.80 -3.64 -7.61
C LEU A 595 27.21 -5.11 -7.82
N LEU A 596 27.32 -5.87 -6.72
CA LEU A 596 27.69 -7.30 -6.79
C LEU A 596 26.69 -8.11 -7.61
N ALA A 597 25.38 -7.87 -7.42
CA ALA A 597 24.36 -8.56 -8.18
C ALA A 597 24.36 -8.21 -9.66
N LEU A 598 24.58 -6.94 -9.99
CA LEU A 598 24.66 -6.49 -11.39
C LEU A 598 25.91 -7.03 -12.08
N CYS A 599 27.05 -7.11 -11.40
CA CYS A 599 28.24 -7.76 -11.95
C CYS A 599 28.01 -9.24 -12.25
N GLU A 600 27.34 -9.97 -11.38
CA GLU A 600 26.94 -11.35 -11.66
C GLU A 600 25.89 -11.44 -12.79
N TYR A 601 24.91 -10.54 -12.83
CA TYR A 601 23.92 -10.46 -13.90
C TYR A 601 24.59 -10.27 -15.29
N GLN A 602 25.64 -9.44 -15.37
CA GLN A 602 26.37 -9.19 -16.61
C GLN A 602 27.10 -10.42 -17.16
N LEU A 603 27.42 -11.42 -16.34
CA LEU A 603 27.98 -12.69 -16.83
C LEU A 603 27.00 -13.44 -17.76
N TYR A 604 25.70 -13.30 -17.50
CA TYR A 604 24.63 -14.00 -18.23
C TYR A 604 23.96 -13.12 -19.30
N TYR A 605 23.77 -11.85 -19.00
CA TYR A 605 23.00 -10.91 -19.80
C TYR A 605 23.79 -9.62 -20.04
N LYS A 606 24.55 -9.55 -21.10
CA LYS A 606 25.28 -8.33 -21.50
C LYS A 606 24.28 -7.22 -21.84
N SER A 607 24.13 -6.24 -20.96
CA SER A 607 23.25 -5.08 -21.10
C SER A 607 24.06 -3.81 -20.96
N GLN A 608 24.03 -2.93 -21.97
CA GLN A 608 24.71 -1.64 -21.92
C GLN A 608 24.21 -0.79 -20.74
N GLN A 609 22.91 -0.81 -20.47
CA GLN A 609 22.32 -0.05 -19.37
C GLN A 609 22.85 -0.50 -18.00
N SER A 610 22.96 -1.82 -17.75
CA SER A 610 23.53 -2.31 -16.49
C SER A 610 25.03 -2.05 -16.37
N GLU A 611 25.76 -2.04 -17.47
CA GLU A 611 27.19 -1.68 -17.50
C GLU A 611 27.41 -0.21 -17.12
N GLU A 612 26.64 0.70 -17.73
CA GLU A 612 26.67 2.13 -17.38
C GLU A 612 26.28 2.36 -15.90
N PHE A 613 25.31 1.60 -15.38
CA PHE A 613 24.88 1.74 -14.00
C PHE A 613 25.90 1.15 -13.00
N ILE A 614 26.59 0.05 -13.33
CA ILE A 614 27.71 -0.49 -12.56
C ILE A 614 28.82 0.56 -12.41
N ALA A 615 29.18 1.25 -13.51
CA ALA A 615 30.17 2.31 -13.46
C ALA A 615 29.76 3.47 -12.52
N GLN A 616 28.50 3.90 -12.60
CA GLN A 616 27.96 4.93 -11.71
C GLN A 616 27.93 4.51 -10.22
N LEU A 617 27.63 3.25 -9.93
CA LEU A 617 27.68 2.73 -8.55
C LEU A 617 29.10 2.70 -8.01
N LEU A 618 30.08 2.25 -8.81
CA LEU A 618 31.49 2.24 -8.43
C LEU A 618 31.98 3.66 -8.10
N GLU A 619 31.68 4.62 -8.95
CA GLU A 619 32.03 6.03 -8.72
C GLU A 619 31.38 6.55 -7.42
N SER A 620 30.07 6.33 -7.23
CA SER A 620 29.33 6.78 -6.03
C SER A 620 29.84 6.16 -4.73
N ILE A 621 30.29 4.89 -4.75
CA ILE A 621 30.86 4.24 -3.57
C ILE A 621 32.25 4.79 -3.28
N SER A 622 33.11 4.94 -4.32
CA SER A 622 34.47 5.44 -4.20
C SER A 622 34.52 6.88 -3.67
N ASP A 623 33.64 7.76 -4.17
CA ASP A 623 33.52 9.15 -3.71
C ASP A 623 33.19 9.28 -2.22
N LYS A 624 32.51 8.30 -1.64
CA LYS A 624 32.13 8.29 -0.22
C LYS A 624 33.11 7.60 0.69
N LEU A 625 33.95 6.73 0.16
CA LEU A 625 35.02 6.07 0.92
C LEU A 625 36.24 6.99 1.06
N THR A 626 36.08 8.06 1.81
CA THR A 626 37.17 8.98 2.16
C THR A 626 37.67 8.74 3.57
N PRO A 627 38.87 9.22 3.96
CA PRO A 627 39.35 9.13 5.35
C PRO A 627 38.42 9.75 6.40
N GLN A 628 37.53 10.66 5.99
CA GLN A 628 36.56 11.34 6.85
C GLN A 628 35.20 10.66 6.91
N VAL A 629 35.05 9.49 6.27
CA VAL A 629 33.78 8.80 6.19
C VAL A 629 33.22 8.44 7.59
N GLU A 630 31.97 8.86 7.85
CA GLU A 630 31.21 8.54 9.06
C GLU A 630 30.24 7.38 8.79
N VAL A 631 30.76 6.20 8.50
CA VAL A 631 29.98 4.99 8.27
C VAL A 631 30.30 3.99 9.38
N PRO A 632 29.30 3.24 9.89
CA PRO A 632 29.53 2.18 10.85
C PRO A 632 30.58 1.17 10.38
N ILE A 633 31.28 0.53 11.32
CA ILE A 633 32.27 -0.51 10.98
C ILE A 633 31.60 -1.85 10.66
N SER A 634 30.33 -2.03 11.05
CA SER A 634 29.59 -3.28 10.88
C SER A 634 29.67 -3.91 9.49
N PHE A 635 29.28 -5.17 9.40
CA PHE A 635 29.27 -5.91 8.13
C PHE A 635 28.02 -5.59 7.29
N ALA A 636 26.84 -5.70 7.89
CA ALA A 636 25.58 -5.52 7.15
C ALA A 636 25.40 -4.09 6.64
N HIS A 637 25.62 -3.11 7.52
CA HIS A 637 25.34 -1.69 7.29
C HIS A 637 26.57 -0.80 7.47
N GLY A 638 27.75 -1.31 7.14
CA GLY A 638 28.99 -0.62 7.37
C GLY A 638 30.12 -0.95 6.42
N ILE A 639 31.29 -0.36 6.70
CA ILE A 639 32.46 -0.43 5.80
C ILE A 639 33.06 -1.82 5.64
N CYS A 640 32.93 -2.72 6.65
CA CYS A 640 33.39 -4.10 6.51
C CYS A 640 32.65 -4.84 5.39
N GLY A 641 31.33 -4.64 5.25
CA GLY A 641 30.55 -5.18 4.15
C GLY A 641 30.93 -4.61 2.80
N VAL A 642 31.23 -3.31 2.74
CA VAL A 642 31.73 -2.65 1.51
C VAL A 642 33.08 -3.25 1.10
N GLY A 643 34.02 -3.37 2.03
CA GLY A 643 35.33 -3.96 1.80
C GLY A 643 35.24 -5.42 1.37
N TRP A 644 34.39 -6.19 2.02
CA TRP A 644 34.14 -7.57 1.60
C TRP A 644 33.55 -7.64 0.17
N GLY A 645 32.68 -6.73 -0.19
CA GLY A 645 32.15 -6.64 -1.55
C GLY A 645 33.24 -6.42 -2.60
N TYR A 646 34.18 -5.52 -2.35
CA TYR A 646 35.35 -5.34 -3.24
C TYR A 646 36.22 -6.61 -3.33
N ILE A 647 36.47 -7.27 -2.21
CA ILE A 647 37.21 -8.54 -2.18
C ILE A 647 36.49 -9.62 -2.99
N PHE A 648 35.16 -9.68 -2.88
CA PHE A 648 34.33 -10.60 -3.67
C PHE A 648 34.52 -10.35 -5.18
N LEU A 649 34.41 -9.11 -5.65
CA LEU A 649 34.61 -8.75 -7.05
C LEU A 649 35.99 -9.17 -7.57
N ILE A 650 37.02 -8.90 -6.80
CA ILE A 650 38.42 -9.25 -7.15
C ILE A 650 38.54 -10.77 -7.25
N ARG A 651 38.14 -11.51 -6.23
CA ARG A 651 38.35 -12.97 -6.15
C ARG A 651 37.50 -13.75 -7.15
N LYS A 652 36.33 -13.22 -7.52
CA LYS A 652 35.46 -13.78 -8.56
C LYS A 652 35.87 -13.34 -9.97
N LYS A 653 36.88 -12.47 -10.10
CA LYS A 653 37.33 -11.89 -11.38
C LYS A 653 36.22 -11.19 -12.15
N LEU A 654 35.34 -10.48 -11.42
CA LEU A 654 34.24 -9.71 -11.98
C LEU A 654 34.67 -8.29 -12.36
N THR A 655 35.90 -7.91 -12.08
CA THR A 655 36.52 -6.61 -12.38
C THR A 655 38.04 -6.76 -12.50
N ASP A 656 38.62 -5.88 -13.25
CA ASP A 656 40.08 -5.72 -13.35
C ASP A 656 40.65 -4.69 -12.34
N TYR A 657 39.78 -3.98 -11.61
CA TYR A 657 40.17 -3.04 -10.55
C TYR A 657 40.63 -3.75 -9.31
N THR A 658 41.69 -3.24 -8.66
CA THR A 658 42.26 -3.80 -7.43
C THR A 658 41.66 -3.20 -6.15
N PHE A 659 40.99 -2.05 -6.26
CA PHE A 659 40.40 -1.28 -5.14
C PHE A 659 41.40 -1.01 -4.00
N GLU A 660 42.66 -0.85 -4.30
CA GLU A 660 43.73 -0.74 -3.31
C GLU A 660 43.59 0.48 -2.40
N ASN A 661 43.15 1.60 -2.94
CA ASN A 661 42.93 2.85 -2.19
C ASN A 661 41.72 2.74 -1.26
N GLU A 662 40.62 2.22 -1.78
CA GLU A 662 39.38 2.02 -1.05
C GLU A 662 39.57 1.03 0.12
N LEU A 663 40.24 -0.09 -0.12
CA LEU A 663 40.60 -1.08 0.89
C LEU A 663 41.50 -0.49 1.98
N LYS A 664 42.51 0.35 1.62
CA LYS A 664 43.36 1.04 2.61
C LYS A 664 42.56 1.99 3.50
N VAL A 665 41.59 2.70 2.95
CA VAL A 665 40.70 3.56 3.78
C VAL A 665 39.93 2.72 4.82
N ILE A 666 39.39 1.58 4.38
CA ILE A 666 38.65 0.65 5.26
C ILE A 666 39.57 0.07 6.34
N ASP A 667 40.77 -0.41 5.94
CA ASP A 667 41.78 -0.97 6.86
C ASP A 667 42.19 0.05 7.93
N SER A 668 42.43 1.33 7.50
CA SER A 668 42.78 2.40 8.42
C SER A 668 41.66 2.71 9.42
N LYS A 669 40.41 2.76 8.96
CA LYS A 669 39.26 2.98 9.83
C LYS A 669 39.03 1.86 10.86
N LEU A 670 39.32 0.63 10.49
CA LEU A 670 39.26 -0.49 11.42
C LEU A 670 40.34 -0.37 12.51
N MET A 671 41.55 0.04 12.14
CA MET A 671 42.67 0.21 13.10
C MET A 671 42.50 1.36 14.08
N GLU A 672 41.57 2.31 13.81
CA GLU A 672 41.21 3.36 14.78
C GLU A 672 40.49 2.81 16.03
N ARG A 673 40.02 1.56 16.01
CA ARG A 673 39.25 0.96 17.11
C ARG A 673 39.96 -0.27 17.67
N ASP A 674 39.92 -0.40 19.00
CA ASP A 674 40.38 -1.59 19.69
C ASP A 674 39.33 -2.72 19.62
N PRO A 675 39.60 -3.84 18.92
CA PRO A 675 38.68 -4.95 18.82
C PRO A 675 38.28 -5.57 20.16
N GLN A 676 39.12 -5.50 21.19
CA GLN A 676 38.84 -6.06 22.52
C GLN A 676 37.73 -5.30 23.27
N ARG A 677 37.45 -4.06 22.85
CA ARG A 677 36.39 -3.21 23.42
C ARG A 677 35.03 -3.38 22.73
N VAL A 678 34.94 -4.16 21.68
CA VAL A 678 33.68 -4.41 20.99
C VAL A 678 32.86 -5.44 21.78
N ALA A 679 31.74 -5.03 22.34
CA ALA A 679 30.87 -5.90 23.14
C ALA A 679 29.92 -6.76 22.29
N ASP A 680 29.65 -6.38 21.07
CA ASP A 680 28.81 -7.11 20.12
C ASP A 680 29.62 -8.15 19.36
N PHE A 681 29.21 -9.43 19.45
CA PHE A 681 29.85 -10.59 18.80
C PHE A 681 29.09 -11.09 17.58
N THR A 682 27.98 -10.44 17.20
CA THR A 682 27.17 -10.85 16.06
C THR A 682 27.93 -10.69 14.75
N PHE A 683 27.50 -11.44 13.72
CA PHE A 683 28.09 -11.35 12.39
C PHE A 683 27.70 -10.03 11.68
N GLU A 684 26.47 -9.60 11.82
CA GLU A 684 25.93 -8.46 11.06
C GLU A 684 26.46 -7.11 11.57
N SER A 685 26.54 -6.91 12.87
CA SER A 685 26.84 -5.61 13.49
C SER A 685 28.10 -5.61 14.35
N GLY A 686 28.64 -6.77 14.73
CA GLY A 686 29.71 -6.92 15.69
C GLY A 686 31.00 -7.50 15.13
N LEU A 687 31.77 -8.13 16.03
CA LEU A 687 33.11 -8.71 15.75
C LEU A 687 33.09 -9.79 14.65
N GLY A 688 32.01 -10.55 14.51
CA GLY A 688 31.90 -11.59 13.49
C GLY A 688 32.09 -11.05 12.08
N GLY A 689 31.50 -9.91 11.76
CA GLY A 689 31.69 -9.26 10.46
C GLY A 689 33.08 -8.67 10.26
N ILE A 690 33.69 -8.16 11.33
CA ILE A 690 35.08 -7.67 11.30
C ILE A 690 36.02 -8.86 11.01
N PHE A 691 35.86 -9.98 11.70
CA PHE A 691 36.66 -11.17 11.44
C PHE A 691 36.53 -11.66 10.00
N CYS A 692 35.31 -11.68 9.45
CA CYS A 692 35.06 -12.03 8.06
C CYS A 692 35.85 -11.16 7.10
N TYR A 693 35.74 -9.84 7.22
CA TYR A 693 36.45 -8.91 6.37
C TYR A 693 37.96 -9.09 6.47
N VAL A 694 38.49 -9.10 7.70
CA VAL A 694 39.95 -9.17 7.94
C VAL A 694 40.55 -10.49 7.39
N VAL A 695 39.88 -11.63 7.63
CA VAL A 695 40.31 -12.93 7.11
C VAL A 695 40.46 -12.90 5.58
N HIS A 696 39.46 -12.42 4.87
CA HIS A 696 39.50 -12.30 3.42
C HIS A 696 40.53 -11.27 2.93
N ARG A 697 40.71 -10.18 3.67
CA ARG A 697 41.67 -9.12 3.34
C ARG A 697 43.12 -9.59 3.50
N LEU A 698 43.43 -10.29 4.58
CA LEU A 698 44.75 -10.94 4.80
C LEU A 698 45.05 -11.97 3.72
N TYR A 699 44.03 -12.68 3.26
CA TYR A 699 44.24 -13.69 2.22
C TYR A 699 44.53 -13.06 0.85
N LEU A 700 43.98 -11.91 0.52
CA LEU A 700 44.42 -11.14 -0.68
C LEU A 700 45.90 -10.76 -0.60
N THR A 701 46.38 -10.37 0.57
CA THR A 701 47.80 -10.08 0.80
C THR A 701 48.66 -11.32 0.62
N LYS A 702 48.25 -12.46 1.15
CA LYS A 702 48.93 -13.77 0.96
C LYS A 702 49.02 -14.16 -0.50
N LEU A 703 47.99 -13.88 -1.31
CA LEU A 703 47.98 -14.14 -2.76
C LEU A 703 48.78 -13.16 -3.58
N GLY A 704 49.39 -12.13 -2.97
CA GLY A 704 50.13 -11.09 -3.64
C GLY A 704 49.25 -10.14 -4.52
N ILE A 705 47.94 -10.16 -4.29
CA ILE A 705 46.95 -9.34 -5.04
C ILE A 705 46.88 -7.93 -4.46
N ALA A 706 47.04 -7.79 -3.14
CA ALA A 706 46.97 -6.51 -2.44
C ALA A 706 48.16 -6.33 -1.48
N SER A 707 48.48 -5.08 -1.13
CA SER A 707 49.57 -4.74 -0.18
C SER A 707 49.23 -5.16 1.27
N SER A 708 50.25 -5.20 2.16
CA SER A 708 50.05 -5.41 3.59
C SER A 708 49.11 -4.37 4.19
N CYS A 709 48.23 -4.79 5.06
CA CYS A 709 47.03 -4.03 5.43
C CYS A 709 46.97 -3.64 6.90
N PHE A 710 47.29 -4.52 7.84
CA PHE A 710 47.14 -4.26 9.27
C PHE A 710 48.46 -4.25 10.00
N ASP A 711 48.62 -3.37 10.98
CA ASP A 711 49.81 -3.38 11.84
C ASP A 711 49.77 -4.54 12.86
N SER A 712 50.94 -4.86 13.43
CA SER A 712 51.08 -5.98 14.34
C SER A 712 50.31 -5.81 15.67
N THR A 713 50.10 -4.55 16.09
CA THR A 713 49.38 -4.21 17.35
C THR A 713 47.89 -4.49 17.18
N TYR A 714 47.33 -4.05 16.06
CA TYR A 714 45.92 -4.28 15.75
C TYR A 714 45.63 -5.79 15.57
N LEU A 715 46.50 -6.49 14.82
CA LEU A 715 46.35 -7.93 14.61
C LEU A 715 46.44 -8.71 15.95
N SER A 716 47.37 -8.36 16.85
CA SER A 716 47.46 -8.98 18.17
C SER A 716 46.20 -8.74 18.99
N SER A 717 45.67 -7.52 19.00
CA SER A 717 44.40 -7.19 19.67
C SER A 717 43.20 -7.95 19.10
N LEU A 718 43.14 -8.11 17.78
CA LEU A 718 42.08 -8.83 17.06
C LEU A 718 42.15 -10.35 17.36
N LEU A 719 43.32 -10.94 17.44
CA LEU A 719 43.55 -12.35 17.80
C LEU A 719 43.12 -12.64 19.25
N GLU A 720 43.41 -11.73 20.19
CA GLU A 720 42.93 -11.86 21.59
C GLU A 720 41.41 -11.71 21.66
N ALA A 721 40.80 -10.80 20.86
CA ALA A 721 39.35 -10.69 20.75
C ALA A 721 38.75 -12.00 20.19
N ALA A 722 39.37 -12.64 19.19
CA ALA A 722 38.91 -13.92 18.63
C ALA A 722 39.00 -15.06 19.64
N LYS A 723 40.11 -15.16 20.43
CA LYS A 723 40.22 -16.11 21.52
C LYS A 723 39.12 -15.92 22.59
N SER A 724 38.88 -14.69 23.00
CA SER A 724 37.84 -14.34 23.96
C SER A 724 36.43 -14.70 23.44
N CYS A 725 36.17 -14.43 22.16
CA CYS A 725 34.92 -14.69 21.48
C CYS A 725 34.55 -16.18 21.50
N LEU A 726 35.51 -17.08 21.26
CA LEU A 726 35.30 -18.55 21.22
C LEU A 726 34.84 -19.15 22.53
N ASN A 727 35.07 -18.46 23.67
CA ASN A 727 34.63 -18.89 25.00
C ASN A 727 33.18 -18.50 25.31
N LYS A 728 32.48 -17.86 24.36
CA LYS A 728 31.11 -17.40 24.52
C LYS A 728 30.13 -18.19 23.64
N ASP A 729 28.85 -18.07 23.95
CA ASP A 729 27.81 -18.59 23.06
C ASP A 729 27.61 -17.63 21.92
N ILE A 730 28.13 -18.00 20.76
CA ILE A 730 28.14 -17.18 19.54
C ILE A 730 27.66 -17.98 18.34
N GLU A 731 27.13 -17.26 17.33
CA GLU A 731 26.69 -17.88 16.10
C GLU A 731 27.83 -18.58 15.32
N LEU A 732 27.46 -19.61 14.56
CA LEU A 732 28.42 -20.50 13.88
C LEU A 732 29.34 -19.74 12.91
N ARG A 733 28.84 -18.75 12.20
CA ARG A 733 29.60 -17.90 11.27
C ARG A 733 30.70 -17.13 11.97
N THR A 734 30.36 -16.42 13.04
CA THR A 734 31.34 -15.70 13.87
C THR A 734 32.40 -16.62 14.40
N ARG A 735 32.01 -17.80 14.89
CA ARG A 735 32.93 -18.83 15.38
C ARG A 735 33.89 -19.31 14.28
N SER A 736 33.38 -19.54 13.06
CA SER A 736 34.18 -19.98 11.91
C SER A 736 35.27 -18.96 11.54
N TYR A 737 34.94 -17.68 11.44
CA TYR A 737 35.93 -16.67 11.09
C TYR A 737 36.93 -16.35 12.23
N ALA A 738 36.50 -16.45 13.49
CA ALA A 738 37.41 -16.37 14.63
C ALA A 738 38.47 -17.53 14.57
N LEU A 739 38.05 -18.76 14.27
CA LEU A 739 38.97 -19.90 14.07
C LEU A 739 39.90 -19.68 12.87
N GLN A 740 39.41 -19.13 11.76
CA GLN A 740 40.25 -18.84 10.59
C GLN A 740 41.36 -17.82 10.91
N LEU A 741 41.08 -16.79 11.72
CA LEU A 741 42.10 -15.87 12.20
C LEU A 741 43.19 -16.56 13.07
N LEU A 742 42.77 -17.45 13.94
CA LEU A 742 43.73 -18.21 14.76
C LEU A 742 44.55 -19.23 13.93
N CYS A 743 44.00 -19.78 12.85
CA CYS A 743 44.76 -20.58 11.90
C CYS A 743 45.78 -19.75 11.14
N TYR A 744 45.43 -18.50 10.75
CA TYR A 744 46.39 -17.58 10.15
C TYR A 744 47.62 -17.33 11.06
N GLU A 745 47.39 -17.15 12.38
CA GLU A 745 48.48 -16.95 13.34
C GLU A 745 49.40 -18.20 13.46
N LYS A 746 48.83 -19.41 13.42
CA LYS A 746 49.52 -20.66 13.70
C LYS A 746 50.25 -21.29 12.54
N ASP A 747 49.70 -21.20 11.33
CA ASP A 747 50.21 -21.89 10.14
C ASP A 747 49.91 -21.07 8.87
N TYR A 748 50.62 -19.95 8.73
CA TYR A 748 50.44 -19.01 7.61
C TYR A 748 50.69 -19.69 6.24
N ASP A 749 51.64 -20.59 6.14
CA ASP A 749 52.04 -21.19 4.86
C ASP A 749 50.97 -22.14 4.29
N ASN A 750 50.29 -22.88 5.14
CA ASN A 750 49.24 -23.82 4.75
C ASN A 750 47.83 -23.23 4.91
N TRP A 751 47.71 -21.99 5.38
CA TRP A 751 46.42 -21.33 5.56
C TRP A 751 45.77 -21.00 4.21
N GLU A 752 44.62 -21.65 3.95
CA GLU A 752 43.83 -21.42 2.73
C GLU A 752 42.41 -21.04 3.09
N ILE A 753 41.84 -20.11 2.28
CA ILE A 753 40.45 -19.69 2.37
C ILE A 753 39.80 -19.90 1.02
N LEU A 754 38.63 -20.53 1.02
CA LEU A 754 37.81 -20.70 -0.15
C LEU A 754 37.41 -19.32 -0.73
N SER A 755 37.20 -19.26 -2.04
CA SER A 755 36.72 -18.08 -2.69
C SER A 755 35.35 -17.67 -2.06
N PRO A 756 35.14 -16.40 -1.74
CA PRO A 756 33.90 -15.98 -1.08
C PRO A 756 32.68 -16.36 -1.93
N GLN A 757 31.70 -16.94 -1.29
CA GLN A 757 30.43 -17.30 -1.90
C GLN A 757 29.31 -16.53 -1.22
N TRP A 758 28.25 -16.24 -1.95
CA TRP A 758 27.05 -15.64 -1.35
C TRP A 758 26.50 -16.44 -0.16
N LYS A 759 26.54 -17.78 -0.25
CA LYS A 759 26.13 -18.66 0.86
C LYS A 759 26.93 -18.48 2.14
N ASP A 760 28.14 -17.95 2.08
CA ASP A 760 28.98 -17.72 3.27
C ASP A 760 28.48 -16.52 4.08
N ILE A 761 27.75 -15.58 3.43
CA ILE A 761 27.20 -14.39 4.02
C ILE A 761 25.68 -14.49 4.17
N ILE A 762 25.05 -15.01 3.12
CA ILE A 762 23.60 -15.17 3.03
C ILE A 762 23.35 -16.67 3.09
N ASP A 763 22.90 -17.16 4.23
CA ASP A 763 22.39 -18.53 4.34
C ASP A 763 21.02 -18.56 3.64
N LEU A 764 21.03 -18.78 2.32
CA LEU A 764 19.82 -18.79 1.47
C LEU A 764 18.78 -19.83 1.90
N PRO A 765 19.12 -21.03 2.42
CA PRO A 765 18.13 -21.95 2.98
C PRO A 765 17.53 -21.48 4.31
N SER A 766 18.26 -20.73 5.15
CA SER A 766 17.73 -20.13 6.37
C SER A 766 16.97 -18.83 6.14
N PHE A 767 17.13 -18.22 4.96
CA PHE A 767 16.38 -17.03 4.52
C PHE A 767 15.01 -17.37 3.91
N LEU A 768 14.76 -18.62 3.54
CA LEU A 768 13.43 -19.10 3.17
C LEU A 768 12.69 -19.50 4.46
N PRO A 769 11.53 -19.20 4.61
CA PRO A 769 10.56 -18.45 5.43
C PRO A 769 10.58 -18.68 6.95
N GLN A 770 11.58 -19.21 7.57
CA GLN A 770 11.49 -19.53 9.01
C GLN A 770 11.98 -18.44 9.97
N ASN A 771 12.66 -17.37 9.53
CA ASN A 771 13.26 -16.41 10.44
C ASN A 771 13.10 -14.92 10.10
N GLU A 772 13.14 -14.11 11.16
CA GLU A 772 13.00 -12.66 11.24
C GLU A 772 13.87 -11.84 10.24
N CYS A 773 14.95 -12.40 9.71
CA CYS A 773 15.85 -11.70 8.78
C CYS A 773 15.21 -11.29 7.46
N PHE A 774 14.25 -12.07 6.95
CA PHE A 774 13.51 -11.74 5.73
C PHE A 774 12.76 -10.42 5.81
N TRP A 775 12.29 -10.06 6.99
CA TRP A 775 11.51 -8.86 7.25
C TRP A 775 12.33 -7.68 7.74
N LYS A 776 13.59 -7.89 8.12
CA LYS A 776 14.54 -6.79 8.33
C LYS A 776 14.89 -6.10 7.01
N CYS A 777 14.85 -6.85 5.90
CA CYS A 777 14.82 -6.26 4.57
C CYS A 777 13.39 -5.81 4.29
N SER A 778 13.08 -4.54 4.47
CA SER A 778 11.77 -4.01 4.06
C SER A 778 11.53 -4.36 2.59
N LEU A 779 10.29 -4.66 2.19
CA LEU A 779 9.91 -4.85 0.78
C LEU A 779 10.36 -3.68 -0.12
N ASP A 780 10.65 -2.55 0.50
CA ASP A 780 11.16 -1.33 -0.11
C ASP A 780 12.70 -1.23 -0.09
N SER A 781 13.41 -2.20 0.51
CA SER A 781 14.88 -2.16 0.52
C SER A 781 15.48 -2.81 -0.71
N ALA A 782 16.53 -2.21 -1.26
CA ALA A 782 17.31 -2.77 -2.37
C ALA A 782 17.82 -4.20 -2.07
N THR A 783 18.07 -4.51 -0.79
CA THR A 783 18.55 -5.81 -0.34
C THR A 783 17.53 -6.94 -0.47
N GLY A 784 16.24 -6.68 -0.19
CA GLY A 784 15.20 -7.69 -0.40
C GLY A 784 15.12 -8.09 -1.87
N TYR A 785 15.21 -7.12 -2.78
CA TYR A 785 15.24 -7.35 -4.23
C TYR A 785 16.54 -8.01 -4.69
N LEU A 786 17.67 -7.64 -4.08
CA LEU A 786 18.97 -8.22 -4.35
C LEU A 786 19.00 -9.74 -4.05
N ILE A 787 18.55 -10.15 -2.87
CA ILE A 787 18.47 -11.56 -2.47
C ILE A 787 17.65 -12.35 -3.48
N ASN A 788 16.60 -11.75 -4.02
CA ASN A 788 15.73 -12.40 -4.99
C ASN A 788 16.35 -12.48 -6.40
N LEU A 789 17.07 -11.44 -6.83
CA LEU A 789 17.84 -11.47 -8.07
C LEU A 789 18.88 -12.61 -8.01
N LEU A 790 19.60 -12.72 -6.90
CA LEU A 790 20.59 -13.78 -6.69
C LEU A 790 19.97 -15.18 -6.66
N SER A 791 18.79 -15.34 -6.06
CA SER A 791 18.06 -16.62 -6.07
C SER A 791 17.66 -17.02 -7.50
N ILE A 792 17.25 -16.06 -8.33
CA ILE A 792 16.90 -16.28 -9.74
C ILE A 792 18.15 -16.65 -10.56
N LEU A 793 19.24 -15.91 -10.39
CA LEU A 793 20.52 -16.17 -11.07
C LEU A 793 21.03 -17.57 -10.73
N ARG A 794 20.95 -17.99 -9.47
CA ARG A 794 21.34 -19.34 -9.02
C ARG A 794 20.47 -20.43 -9.63
N SER A 795 19.14 -20.23 -9.72
CA SER A 795 18.25 -21.20 -10.37
C SER A 795 18.55 -21.35 -11.87
N LEU A 796 19.17 -20.33 -12.50
CA LEU A 796 19.62 -20.38 -13.87
C LEU A 796 20.95 -21.10 -14.01
N GLU A 797 21.91 -20.92 -13.07
CA GLU A 797 23.17 -21.70 -13.01
C GLU A 797 22.94 -23.19 -12.93
N ASP A 798 22.01 -23.62 -12.04
CA ASP A 798 21.65 -25.03 -11.87
C ASP A 798 21.01 -25.63 -13.14
N LYS A 799 20.29 -24.81 -13.94
CA LYS A 799 19.68 -25.25 -15.22
C LYS A 799 20.68 -25.29 -16.41
N VAL A 800 21.73 -24.48 -16.37
CA VAL A 800 22.76 -24.43 -17.44
C VAL A 800 23.84 -25.51 -17.21
N SER A 801 23.97 -26.02 -15.99
CA SER A 801 24.87 -27.13 -15.64
C SER A 801 24.30 -28.52 -15.85
N LEU A 802 23.04 -28.63 -16.23
CA LEU A 802 22.32 -29.83 -16.68
C LEU A 802 22.19 -29.81 -18.20
#